data_3cd1170191ae79946402442416399ec8
#
_entry.id   3cd1170191ae79946402442416399ec8
#
_cell.length_a   1.000
_cell.length_b   1.000
_cell.length_c   1.000
_cell.angle_alpha   90.00
_cell.angle_beta   90.00
_cell.angle_gamma   90.00
#
_symmetry.space_group_name_H-M   'P 1'
#
loop_
_entity.id
_entity.type
_entity.pdbx_description
1 polymer ?
#
loop_
_entity_poly.entity_id
_entity_poly.type
_entity_poly.pdbx_seq_one_letter_code
_entity_poly.pdbx_strand_id
1 'polypeptide(L)'
;LTVIGRDPIVGQKRIMTEARFMTKAAAGPLPDLWNDAHAADLDEPGLLLYRSNLLGSDLRITNFGGGNTSAKLTMTDPLTRKPVTVLWVKGSGGDLGSMKRDGFSTLYLDKLESLKQLYRGIAHEDEMVALFNHCTFNLNPRATSIDTALHGFVPHPHVDHVHADAVIAIAACSNAEELTEKVFGGAIGFLPWQRPGFDLGLKLGAMAAEHPEYVGVVLGGHGLFTWGPTSKAAYQTTLRIIQQAADWLAGHEKQPAFGGPRRDAAAPETRRAVAAALMPLIRGKISRDERKVGHFTDAPEVLEFVNSRALDRLAPLGTSCPDHFLRTKIRPLVLPYDRQGDNVDTLANSLDALLAAYRDDYSAYYQRCKRPNSPDMRDPNAVIYLVPGIGMFSFAKDKATARIASEFYVNAINVMRGASGVSAYVGLPEQEAFDIEYWLLEEAKLQRMPKAESLAGRIAYVTGAAGGIGGATALRLLGDGACVVLADIDHAALDARIQAVVQKFGRDSAVGIPLDVTDEASVVASFQESILAYGGIDIVVSNAGIASASPVEDTSLALWQKNMDVLATGYFLVAREAFRLMQRQQCGGAIVFVASKNGLAASVGASAYCAAKASEIHLARCLALEGAPHGIRVNTVNPDAVLRGSKIWAGEWRQQRAASNKVSEDELEEVYRQRSLLKLSVLPEDIAEGVYFFASDLSAKSTGNILNVDAGNAQAFTR
;
A
#
# COMPACT_ATOMS: atom_id res chain seq x y z
N LEU A 1 -9.99 37.20 -34.75
CA LEU A 1 -8.56 37.42 -34.47
C LEU A 1 -8.40 38.02 -33.06
N THR A 2 -8.25 37.20 -32.04
CA THR A 2 -7.37 37.46 -30.88
C THR A 2 -7.23 36.15 -30.10
N VAL A 3 -6.03 35.62 -30.13
CA VAL A 3 -5.57 34.44 -29.41
C VAL A 3 -5.50 34.80 -27.93
N ILE A 4 -6.25 34.09 -27.06
CA ILE A 4 -6.05 34.17 -25.63
C ILE A 4 -5.29 32.90 -25.22
N GLY A 5 -4.05 33.12 -24.74
CA GLY A 5 -3.13 32.10 -24.31
C GLY A 5 -3.68 31.32 -23.12
N ARG A 6 -3.49 29.99 -23.16
CA ARG A 6 -3.72 29.08 -22.02
C ARG A 6 -2.53 29.18 -21.09
N ASP A 7 -2.80 29.50 -19.83
CA ASP A 7 -1.82 29.55 -18.74
C ASP A 7 -1.31 28.12 -18.38
N PRO A 8 0.00 27.88 -18.23
CA PRO A 8 0.58 26.59 -17.94
C PRO A 8 0.65 26.25 -16.44
N ILE A 9 -0.19 26.82 -15.57
CA ILE A 9 -0.06 26.69 -14.10
C ILE A 9 -0.80 25.47 -13.51
N VAL A 10 -1.57 24.73 -14.27
CA VAL A 10 -2.33 23.57 -13.75
C VAL A 10 -1.46 22.29 -13.60
N GLY A 11 -0.27 22.25 -14.19
CA GLY A 11 0.63 21.08 -14.15
C GLY A 11 1.49 20.93 -12.90
N GLN A 12 1.71 21.96 -12.11
CA GLN A 12 2.73 21.93 -11.04
C GLN A 12 2.24 21.59 -9.64
N LYS A 13 0.93 21.63 -9.35
CA LYS A 13 0.40 21.27 -8.01
C LYS A 13 0.10 19.76 -7.81
N ARG A 14 0.13 18.98 -8.87
CA ARG A 14 -0.05 17.51 -8.82
C ARG A 14 1.19 16.77 -8.28
N ILE A 15 2.31 17.45 -8.14
CA ILE A 15 3.65 16.88 -7.84
C ILE A 15 3.93 16.80 -6.33
N MET A 16 3.16 17.43 -5.46
CA MET A 16 3.53 17.52 -4.03
C MET A 16 3.07 16.36 -3.14
N THR A 17 2.24 15.44 -3.62
CA THR A 17 1.89 14.21 -2.88
C THR A 17 2.70 12.98 -3.35
N GLU A 18 3.25 13.01 -4.57
CA GLU A 18 4.16 11.98 -5.09
C GLU A 18 5.65 12.28 -4.80
N ALA A 19 5.98 13.49 -4.43
CA ALA A 19 7.36 14.01 -4.33
C ALA A 19 8.12 13.60 -3.05
N ARG A 20 7.73 12.52 -2.36
CA ARG A 20 8.57 11.85 -1.35
C ARG A 20 9.10 10.49 -1.80
N PHE A 21 8.80 10.07 -3.00
CA PHE A 21 9.49 8.94 -3.63
C PHE A 21 10.39 9.49 -4.72
N MET A 22 11.67 9.59 -4.41
CA MET A 22 12.68 9.89 -5.41
C MET A 22 12.72 8.72 -6.41
N THR A 23 11.89 8.82 -7.45
CA THR A 23 12.06 8.10 -8.70
C THR A 23 13.25 8.73 -9.42
N LYS A 24 14.39 8.33 -9.04
CA LYS A 24 15.67 8.28 -9.72
C LYS A 24 16.60 7.60 -8.72
N ALA A 25 17.37 6.64 -9.13
CA ALA A 25 18.69 6.50 -8.57
C ALA A 25 19.26 7.93 -8.58
N ALA A 26 19.17 8.64 -7.46
CA ALA A 26 19.68 10.01 -7.38
C ALA A 26 21.17 9.88 -7.60
N ALA A 27 21.62 10.12 -8.80
CA ALA A 27 23.02 10.23 -9.16
C ALA A 27 23.59 11.41 -8.36
N GLY A 28 23.99 11.12 -7.13
CA GLY A 28 24.52 12.12 -6.22
C GLY A 28 24.87 11.53 -4.85
N PRO A 29 25.78 12.16 -4.11
CA PRO A 29 26.19 11.68 -2.81
C PRO A 29 25.02 11.61 -1.84
N LEU A 30 25.07 10.65 -0.89
CA LEU A 30 24.13 10.57 0.21
C LEU A 30 24.27 11.85 1.07
N PRO A 31 23.17 12.57 1.34
CA PRO A 31 23.24 13.77 2.15
C PRO A 31 23.49 13.41 3.63
N ASP A 32 24.44 14.08 4.28
CA ASP A 32 24.52 14.08 5.74
C ASP A 32 23.43 15.02 6.29
N LEU A 33 22.37 14.42 6.84
CA LEU A 33 21.22 15.15 7.40
C LEU A 33 21.36 15.41 8.92
N TRP A 34 22.50 15.06 9.54
CA TRP A 34 22.69 15.27 10.95
C TRP A 34 22.75 16.76 11.30
N ASN A 35 21.94 17.16 12.28
CA ASN A 35 21.91 18.54 12.79
C ASN A 35 22.36 18.57 14.25
N ASP A 36 23.53 19.16 14.51
CA ASP A 36 24.12 19.22 15.84
C ASP A 36 23.28 20.05 16.82
N ALA A 37 22.62 21.12 16.36
CA ALA A 37 21.80 21.94 17.25
C ALA A 37 20.55 21.17 17.71
N HIS A 38 19.93 20.36 16.82
CA HIS A 38 18.84 19.49 17.21
C HIS A 38 19.31 18.35 18.13
N ALA A 39 20.46 17.76 17.83
CA ALA A 39 21.01 16.65 18.60
C ALA A 39 21.37 17.04 20.02
N ALA A 40 21.79 18.31 20.25
CA ALA A 40 22.20 18.81 21.56
C ALA A 40 21.07 18.80 22.62
N ASP A 41 19.82 18.86 22.19
CA ASP A 41 18.65 18.85 23.06
C ASP A 41 18.11 17.42 23.37
N LEU A 42 18.76 16.36 22.84
CA LEU A 42 18.29 14.99 22.96
C LEU A 42 19.08 14.20 24.01
N ASP A 43 18.38 13.36 24.78
CA ASP A 43 19.01 12.31 25.59
C ASP A 43 19.53 11.16 24.70
N GLU A 44 20.36 10.27 25.24
CA GLU A 44 20.94 9.16 24.45
C GLU A 44 19.91 8.29 23.72
N PRO A 45 18.77 7.86 24.32
CA PRO A 45 17.71 7.21 23.57
C PRO A 45 17.08 8.10 22.49
N GLY A 46 17.02 9.41 22.70
CA GLY A 46 16.58 10.40 21.70
C GLY A 46 17.56 10.50 20.52
N LEU A 47 18.86 10.49 20.78
CA LEU A 47 19.91 10.46 19.75
C LEU A 47 19.84 9.16 18.93
N LEU A 48 19.59 8.02 19.58
CA LEU A 48 19.39 6.75 18.89
C LEU A 48 18.16 6.81 17.98
N LEU A 49 17.03 7.35 18.46
CA LEU A 49 15.81 7.52 17.66
C LEU A 49 16.06 8.47 16.47
N TYR A 50 16.72 9.60 16.72
CA TYR A 50 17.05 10.57 15.67
C TYR A 50 17.90 9.93 14.57
N ARG A 51 18.97 9.21 14.93
CA ARG A 51 19.80 8.43 14.02
C ARG A 51 18.98 7.42 13.21
N SER A 52 18.10 6.68 13.87
CA SER A 52 17.23 5.69 13.22
C SER A 52 16.35 6.33 12.16
N ASN A 53 15.70 7.46 12.51
CA ASN A 53 14.82 8.14 11.57
C ASN A 53 15.60 8.75 10.38
N LEU A 54 16.82 9.25 10.60
CA LEU A 54 17.67 9.72 9.51
C LEU A 54 18.07 8.59 8.56
N LEU A 55 18.51 7.44 9.07
CA LEU A 55 18.86 6.28 8.25
C LEU A 55 17.65 5.73 7.46
N GLY A 56 16.47 5.66 8.08
CA GLY A 56 15.26 5.18 7.45
C GLY A 56 14.57 6.21 6.53
N SER A 57 15.07 7.44 6.44
CA SER A 57 14.47 8.48 5.58
C SER A 57 14.86 8.38 4.11
N ASP A 58 15.92 7.64 3.78
CA ASP A 58 16.42 7.47 2.41
C ASP A 58 16.48 5.98 2.06
N LEU A 59 15.70 5.57 1.04
CA LEU A 59 15.62 4.19 0.58
C LEU A 59 16.92 3.63 -0.03
N ARG A 60 17.89 4.49 -0.33
CA ARG A 60 19.25 4.05 -0.74
C ARG A 60 20.06 3.52 0.43
N ILE A 61 19.70 3.90 1.68
CA ILE A 61 20.36 3.46 2.92
C ILE A 61 19.74 2.16 3.42
N THR A 62 18.39 2.09 3.46
CA THR A 62 17.69 0.87 3.87
C THR A 62 16.28 0.84 3.28
N ASN A 63 15.77 -0.38 3.02
CA ASN A 63 14.42 -0.59 2.55
C ASN A 63 13.38 -0.39 3.68
N PHE A 64 12.09 -0.34 3.32
CA PHE A 64 10.99 -0.18 4.26
C PHE A 64 10.96 -1.33 5.28
N GLY A 65 10.98 -0.99 6.56
CA GLY A 65 10.93 -1.97 7.65
C GLY A 65 12.21 -2.79 7.86
N GLY A 66 13.16 -2.73 6.93
CA GLY A 66 14.46 -3.39 7.05
C GLY A 66 15.44 -2.62 7.92
N GLY A 67 16.50 -3.33 8.31
CA GLY A 67 17.55 -2.79 9.16
C GLY A 67 17.15 -2.57 10.61
N ASN A 68 18.16 -2.37 11.43
CA ASN A 68 18.06 -2.12 12.87
C ASN A 68 19.14 -1.14 13.34
N THR A 69 18.87 -0.45 14.43
CA THR A 69 19.83 0.41 15.09
C THR A 69 19.85 0.11 16.58
N SER A 70 20.99 0.31 17.23
CA SER A 70 21.09 0.08 18.67
C SER A 70 22.08 1.01 19.36
N ALA A 71 21.91 1.15 20.68
CA ALA A 71 22.86 1.78 21.57
C ALA A 71 22.97 1.00 22.88
N LYS A 72 24.20 0.87 23.42
CA LYS A 72 24.48 0.30 24.73
C LYS A 72 24.64 1.45 25.71
N LEU A 73 23.68 1.61 26.62
CA LEU A 73 23.56 2.76 27.51
C LEU A 73 23.67 2.33 28.95
N THR A 74 24.38 3.13 29.77
CA THR A 74 24.38 2.95 31.23
C THR A 74 23.07 3.48 31.79
N MET A 75 22.30 2.63 32.45
CA MET A 75 21.02 2.96 33.07
C MET A 75 20.98 2.54 34.53
N THR A 76 20.13 3.16 35.32
CA THR A 76 19.91 2.75 36.72
C THR A 76 18.93 1.61 36.79
N ASP A 77 19.34 0.46 37.30
CA ASP A 77 18.46 -0.68 37.54
C ASP A 77 17.31 -0.28 38.49
N PRO A 78 16.06 -0.50 38.13
CA PRO A 78 14.90 -0.04 38.90
C PRO A 78 14.76 -0.72 40.29
N LEU A 79 15.31 -1.94 40.44
CA LEU A 79 15.23 -2.73 41.67
C LEU A 79 16.45 -2.55 42.57
N THR A 80 17.64 -2.71 41.98
CA THR A 80 18.92 -2.68 42.75
C THR A 80 19.49 -1.28 42.92
N ARG A 81 19.01 -0.30 42.13
CA ARG A 81 19.51 1.08 42.07
C ARG A 81 20.97 1.21 41.63
N LYS A 82 21.56 0.15 41.10
CA LYS A 82 22.94 0.13 40.58
C LYS A 82 22.95 0.49 39.09
N PRO A 83 24.06 1.07 38.60
CA PRO A 83 24.26 1.26 37.16
C PRO A 83 24.41 -0.11 36.47
N VAL A 84 23.71 -0.30 35.35
CA VAL A 84 23.77 -1.49 34.50
C VAL A 84 23.85 -1.07 33.05
N THR A 85 24.47 -1.89 32.19
CA THR A 85 24.48 -1.65 30.75
C THR A 85 23.23 -2.25 30.15
N VAL A 86 22.48 -1.40 29.45
CA VAL A 86 21.22 -1.76 28.76
C VAL A 86 21.40 -1.59 27.26
N LEU A 87 21.12 -2.64 26.51
CA LEU A 87 21.00 -2.58 25.06
C LEU A 87 19.62 -2.02 24.69
N TRP A 88 19.63 -0.88 24.05
CA TRP A 88 18.48 -0.35 23.31
C TRP A 88 18.63 -0.78 21.87
N VAL A 89 17.65 -1.53 21.33
CA VAL A 89 17.67 -2.03 19.96
C VAL A 89 16.28 -1.96 19.34
N LYS A 90 16.18 -1.64 18.06
CA LYS A 90 14.88 -1.64 17.36
C LYS A 90 14.19 -2.99 17.52
N GLY A 91 12.97 -2.96 18.01
CA GLY A 91 12.12 -4.14 18.17
C GLY A 91 11.64 -4.72 16.83
N SER A 92 11.05 -5.89 16.88
CA SER A 92 10.54 -6.58 15.69
C SER A 92 9.41 -5.79 15.02
N GLY A 93 9.48 -5.66 13.70
CA GLY A 93 8.54 -4.89 12.88
C GLY A 93 8.73 -3.38 13.02
N GLY A 94 8.04 -2.63 12.18
CA GLY A 94 8.15 -1.18 12.12
C GLY A 94 9.33 -0.71 11.26
N ASP A 95 9.16 0.47 10.72
CA ASP A 95 10.09 1.11 9.80
C ASP A 95 11.01 2.09 10.55
N LEU A 96 12.30 2.09 10.22
CA LEU A 96 13.30 2.98 10.86
C LEU A 96 12.94 4.46 10.67
N GLY A 97 12.44 4.84 9.48
CA GLY A 97 12.16 6.24 9.15
C GLY A 97 10.95 6.83 9.86
N SER A 98 10.05 6.00 10.37
CA SER A 98 8.79 6.43 11.01
C SER A 98 8.59 5.93 12.44
N MET A 99 9.56 5.17 12.98
CA MET A 99 9.48 4.66 14.35
C MET A 99 9.49 5.77 15.40
N LYS A 100 8.94 5.44 16.56
CA LYS A 100 8.95 6.26 17.77
C LYS A 100 9.78 5.58 18.86
N ARG A 101 9.95 6.25 20.01
CA ARG A 101 10.76 5.74 21.13
C ARG A 101 10.28 4.38 21.65
N ASP A 102 8.97 4.12 21.61
CA ASP A 102 8.34 2.85 21.96
C ASP A 102 8.60 1.72 20.94
N GLY A 103 9.23 2.03 19.82
CA GLY A 103 9.69 1.05 18.82
C GLY A 103 10.96 0.30 19.24
N PHE A 104 11.65 0.72 20.31
CA PHE A 104 12.82 0.02 20.83
C PHE A 104 12.45 -1.01 21.87
N SER A 105 13.19 -2.14 21.86
CA SER A 105 13.29 -3.09 22.96
C SER A 105 14.52 -2.78 23.78
N THR A 106 14.45 -3.02 25.10
CA THR A 106 15.51 -2.76 26.06
C THR A 106 15.87 -4.03 26.81
N LEU A 107 17.14 -4.41 26.83
CA LEU A 107 17.62 -5.65 27.43
C LEU A 107 18.84 -5.39 28.33
N TYR A 108 18.95 -6.12 29.44
CA TYR A 108 20.19 -6.21 30.20
C TYR A 108 21.26 -6.89 29.34
N LEU A 109 22.37 -6.19 29.10
CA LEU A 109 23.43 -6.70 28.22
C LEU A 109 24.10 -7.94 28.78
N ASP A 110 24.35 -7.96 30.10
CA ASP A 110 24.96 -9.11 30.82
C ASP A 110 24.09 -10.37 30.75
N LYS A 111 22.76 -10.22 30.84
CA LYS A 111 21.84 -11.34 30.68
C LYS A 111 21.83 -11.87 29.23
N LEU A 112 21.85 -10.95 28.23
CA LEU A 112 21.94 -11.32 26.83
C LEU A 112 23.25 -12.07 26.54
N GLU A 113 24.38 -11.57 27.08
CA GLU A 113 25.68 -12.24 26.97
C GLU A 113 25.69 -13.63 27.63
N SER A 114 25.00 -13.84 28.75
CA SER A 114 24.92 -15.13 29.42
C SER A 114 24.21 -16.20 28.57
N LEU A 115 23.39 -15.81 27.61
CA LEU A 115 22.73 -16.75 26.69
C LEU A 115 23.71 -17.52 25.80
N LYS A 116 24.94 -16.99 25.60
CA LYS A 116 26.01 -17.68 24.86
C LYS A 116 26.30 -19.07 25.43
N GLN A 117 26.14 -19.23 26.77
CA GLN A 117 26.35 -20.50 27.45
C GLN A 117 25.23 -21.53 27.23
N LEU A 118 24.06 -21.06 26.81
CA LEU A 118 22.88 -21.88 26.55
C LEU A 118 22.75 -22.29 25.08
N TYR A 119 23.55 -21.69 24.19
CA TYR A 119 23.46 -21.93 22.76
C TYR A 119 23.96 -23.32 22.39
N ARG A 120 23.12 -24.09 21.67
CA ARG A 120 23.35 -25.48 21.32
C ARG A 120 23.63 -25.72 19.83
N GLY A 121 23.89 -24.64 19.07
CA GLY A 121 24.13 -24.70 17.64
C GLY A 121 22.90 -24.38 16.77
N ILE A 122 23.12 -24.25 15.46
CA ILE A 122 22.16 -23.73 14.47
C ILE A 122 20.81 -24.47 14.48
N ALA A 123 20.79 -25.77 14.76
CA ALA A 123 19.55 -26.57 14.83
C ALA A 123 18.58 -26.13 15.94
N HIS A 124 19.10 -25.37 16.93
CA HIS A 124 18.37 -24.86 18.10
C HIS A 124 18.32 -23.33 18.16
N GLU A 125 18.64 -22.64 17.06
CA GLU A 125 18.79 -21.19 17.03
C GLU A 125 17.51 -20.45 17.38
N ASP A 126 16.37 -20.92 16.90
CA ASP A 126 15.06 -20.28 17.12
C ASP A 126 14.64 -20.31 18.61
N GLU A 127 15.17 -21.24 19.42
CA GLU A 127 14.95 -21.28 20.87
C GLU A 127 15.55 -20.06 21.57
N MET A 128 16.64 -19.52 21.04
CA MET A 128 17.34 -18.36 21.63
C MET A 128 16.48 -17.10 21.56
N VAL A 129 15.65 -16.95 20.53
CA VAL A 129 14.77 -15.77 20.40
C VAL A 129 13.71 -15.74 21.51
N ALA A 130 13.20 -16.87 21.93
CA ALA A 130 12.27 -16.96 23.08
C ALA A 130 12.95 -16.52 24.39
N LEU A 131 14.24 -16.82 24.56
CA LEU A 131 15.00 -16.48 25.74
C LEU A 131 15.29 -14.96 25.87
N PHE A 132 15.23 -14.20 24.78
CA PHE A 132 15.39 -12.74 24.85
C PHE A 132 14.36 -12.08 25.77
N ASN A 133 13.18 -12.66 25.93
CA ASN A 133 12.16 -12.15 26.84
C ASN A 133 12.61 -12.17 28.32
N HIS A 134 13.52 -13.06 28.69
CA HIS A 134 14.09 -13.16 30.06
C HIS A 134 15.23 -12.16 30.29
N CYS A 135 15.68 -11.49 29.24
CA CYS A 135 16.72 -10.46 29.32
C CYS A 135 16.16 -9.03 29.39
N THR A 136 14.85 -8.84 29.32
CA THR A 136 14.23 -7.51 29.21
C THR A 136 14.52 -6.64 30.45
N PHE A 137 14.86 -5.37 30.18
CA PHE A 137 15.07 -4.35 31.21
C PHE A 137 13.75 -3.66 31.59
N ASN A 138 12.93 -3.30 30.59
CA ASN A 138 11.62 -2.72 30.76
C ASN A 138 10.52 -3.65 30.20
N LEU A 139 9.25 -3.34 30.45
CA LEU A 139 8.14 -3.92 29.72
C LEU A 139 8.18 -3.38 28.29
N ASN A 140 8.77 -4.14 27.40
CA ASN A 140 8.93 -3.73 26.00
C ASN A 140 7.56 -3.72 25.29
N PRO A 141 7.16 -2.60 24.67
CA PRO A 141 5.89 -2.53 23.93
C PRO A 141 5.93 -3.35 22.64
N ARG A 142 7.12 -3.69 22.15
CA ARG A 142 7.35 -4.56 20.99
C ARG A 142 8.21 -5.74 21.35
N ALA A 143 7.99 -6.87 20.65
CA ALA A 143 8.87 -8.02 20.76
C ALA A 143 10.30 -7.66 20.31
N THR A 144 11.29 -8.32 20.88
CA THR A 144 12.69 -8.20 20.46
C THR A 144 12.87 -8.65 19.01
N SER A 145 13.77 -8.00 18.28
CA SER A 145 14.17 -8.44 16.94
C SER A 145 15.04 -9.70 17.00
N ILE A 146 15.01 -10.49 15.95
CA ILE A 146 15.93 -11.61 15.71
C ILE A 146 17.39 -11.10 15.74
N ASP A 147 17.62 -9.88 15.23
CA ASP A 147 18.93 -9.25 15.16
C ASP A 147 19.45 -8.75 16.52
N THR A 148 18.70 -8.92 17.61
CA THR A 148 19.10 -8.47 18.94
C THR A 148 20.48 -8.99 19.35
N ALA A 149 20.78 -10.26 19.05
CA ALA A 149 22.09 -10.86 19.32
C ALA A 149 23.22 -10.22 18.49
N LEU A 150 22.94 -9.91 17.20
CA LEU A 150 23.92 -9.26 16.31
C LEU A 150 24.32 -7.89 16.83
N HIS A 151 23.37 -7.13 17.37
CA HIS A 151 23.63 -5.82 17.98
C HIS A 151 24.27 -5.91 19.36
N GLY A 152 23.87 -6.91 20.15
CA GLY A 152 24.34 -7.09 21.52
C GLY A 152 25.81 -7.52 21.59
N PHE A 153 26.22 -8.45 20.73
CA PHE A 153 27.54 -9.09 20.78
C PHE A 153 28.67 -8.29 20.11
N VAL A 154 28.36 -7.35 19.22
CA VAL A 154 29.35 -6.41 18.70
C VAL A 154 29.86 -5.51 19.84
N PRO A 155 31.20 -5.42 20.14
CA PRO A 155 31.72 -4.75 21.31
C PRO A 155 31.82 -3.21 21.18
N HIS A 156 30.86 -2.60 20.47
CA HIS A 156 30.77 -1.17 20.21
C HIS A 156 29.48 -0.57 20.77
N PRO A 157 29.50 0.70 21.27
CA PRO A 157 28.35 1.29 21.93
C PRO A 157 27.17 1.59 20.96
N HIS A 158 27.43 1.98 19.71
CA HIS A 158 26.42 2.32 18.73
C HIS A 158 26.61 1.46 17.48
N VAL A 159 25.57 0.72 17.10
CA VAL A 159 25.60 -0.22 15.97
C VAL A 159 24.40 0.03 15.05
N ASP A 160 24.67 0.10 13.75
CA ASP A 160 23.68 0.22 12.69
C ASP A 160 23.73 -1.02 11.80
N HIS A 161 22.56 -1.53 11.44
CA HIS A 161 22.36 -2.54 10.42
C HIS A 161 21.41 -1.99 9.36
N VAL A 162 21.82 -2.01 8.10
CA VAL A 162 21.06 -1.45 6.99
C VAL A 162 21.11 -2.31 5.73
N HIS A 163 20.07 -2.25 4.92
CA HIS A 163 19.92 -2.99 3.68
C HIS A 163 20.11 -2.05 2.47
N ALA A 164 21.32 -1.50 2.33
CA ALA A 164 21.67 -0.57 1.26
C ALA A 164 21.91 -1.28 -0.07
N ASP A 165 21.16 -0.92 -1.13
CA ASP A 165 21.24 -1.54 -2.45
C ASP A 165 22.69 -1.63 -2.99
N ALA A 166 23.49 -0.56 -2.83
CA ALA A 166 24.86 -0.52 -3.31
C ALA A 166 25.77 -1.53 -2.60
N VAL A 167 25.57 -1.73 -1.29
CA VAL A 167 26.37 -2.70 -0.51
C VAL A 167 25.89 -4.12 -0.81
N ILE A 168 24.56 -4.35 -0.87
CA ILE A 168 24.01 -5.66 -1.23
C ILE A 168 24.40 -6.05 -2.63
N ALA A 169 24.54 -5.10 -3.57
CA ALA A 169 25.03 -5.39 -4.93
C ALA A 169 26.44 -6.02 -4.93
N ILE A 170 27.34 -5.52 -4.06
CA ILE A 170 28.66 -6.12 -3.84
C ILE A 170 28.51 -7.48 -3.15
N ALA A 171 27.70 -7.56 -2.12
CA ALA A 171 27.47 -8.76 -1.31
C ALA A 171 26.75 -9.90 -2.07
N ALA A 172 26.06 -9.59 -3.17
CA ALA A 172 25.37 -10.54 -4.06
C ALA A 172 26.18 -10.88 -5.34
N CYS A 173 27.45 -10.55 -5.38
CA CYS A 173 28.37 -10.98 -6.45
C CYS A 173 28.94 -12.37 -6.15
N SER A 174 29.24 -13.15 -7.19
CA SER A 174 29.88 -14.47 -7.05
C SER A 174 31.27 -14.44 -6.39
N ASN A 175 31.94 -13.29 -6.37
CA ASN A 175 33.21 -13.02 -5.70
C ASN A 175 33.07 -11.89 -4.66
N ALA A 176 31.99 -11.92 -3.86
CA ALA A 176 31.62 -10.86 -2.92
C ALA A 176 32.72 -10.56 -1.89
N GLU A 177 33.43 -11.56 -1.36
CA GLU A 177 34.50 -11.40 -0.41
C GLU A 177 35.67 -10.63 -1.01
N GLU A 178 36.18 -11.04 -2.19
CA GLU A 178 37.22 -10.33 -2.94
C GLU A 178 36.82 -8.87 -3.24
N LEU A 179 35.56 -8.66 -3.64
CA LEU A 179 35.08 -7.32 -3.93
C LEU A 179 34.97 -6.47 -2.68
N THR A 180 34.57 -7.04 -1.53
CA THR A 180 34.51 -6.34 -0.25
C THR A 180 35.90 -5.82 0.13
N GLU A 181 36.92 -6.65 0.07
CA GLU A 181 38.31 -6.24 0.32
C GLU A 181 38.77 -5.16 -0.68
N LYS A 182 38.48 -5.35 -1.96
CA LYS A 182 38.87 -4.41 -3.02
C LYS A 182 38.19 -3.03 -2.87
N VAL A 183 36.93 -3.00 -2.47
CA VAL A 183 36.15 -1.77 -2.35
C VAL A 183 36.51 -1.01 -1.07
N PHE A 184 36.68 -1.71 0.06
CA PHE A 184 36.79 -1.09 1.38
C PHE A 184 38.19 -1.14 1.99
N GLY A 185 39.10 -1.90 1.39
CA GLY A 185 40.55 -1.86 1.71
C GLY A 185 40.87 -2.25 3.17
N GLY A 186 40.29 -3.31 3.69
CA GLY A 186 40.57 -3.81 5.04
C GLY A 186 39.93 -3.01 6.20
N ALA A 187 39.05 -2.05 5.88
CA ALA A 187 38.26 -1.34 6.90
C ALA A 187 36.93 -2.02 7.23
N ILE A 188 36.50 -2.96 6.38
CA ILE A 188 35.22 -3.67 6.47
C ILE A 188 35.47 -5.17 6.30
N GLY A 189 34.99 -5.96 7.27
CA GLY A 189 35.03 -7.42 7.19
C GLY A 189 33.95 -7.98 6.27
N PHE A 190 34.05 -9.27 5.94
CA PHE A 190 33.04 -10.00 5.19
C PHE A 190 32.64 -11.29 5.91
N LEU A 191 31.32 -11.52 6.07
CA LEU A 191 30.77 -12.80 6.48
C LEU A 191 29.92 -13.39 5.35
N PRO A 192 30.17 -14.66 4.95
CA PRO A 192 29.36 -15.29 3.91
C PRO A 192 27.90 -15.39 4.36
N TRP A 193 26.99 -15.67 3.39
CA TRP A 193 25.59 -15.82 3.68
C TRP A 193 25.34 -16.77 4.85
N GLN A 194 24.56 -16.30 5.78
CA GLN A 194 23.98 -17.08 6.84
C GLN A 194 22.63 -16.47 7.22
N ARG A 195 21.65 -17.29 7.58
CA ARG A 195 20.36 -16.84 8.09
C ARG A 195 20.58 -15.93 9.31
N PRO A 196 19.88 -14.76 9.41
CA PRO A 196 19.95 -13.90 10.59
C PRO A 196 19.54 -14.64 11.86
N GLY A 197 20.32 -14.45 12.93
CA GLY A 197 20.03 -15.12 14.19
C GLY A 197 21.19 -15.10 15.18
N PHE A 198 21.10 -15.95 16.19
CA PHE A 198 22.05 -15.97 17.31
C PHE A 198 23.47 -16.36 16.87
N ASP A 199 23.60 -17.37 15.98
CA ASP A 199 24.91 -17.84 15.49
C ASP A 199 25.63 -16.78 14.65
N LEU A 200 24.89 -16.08 13.77
CA LEU A 200 25.45 -14.95 13.03
C LEU A 200 25.90 -13.84 13.99
N GLY A 201 25.16 -13.60 15.08
CA GLY A 201 25.55 -12.67 16.14
C GLY A 201 26.87 -13.04 16.82
N LEU A 202 27.08 -14.33 17.11
CA LEU A 202 28.36 -14.84 17.68
C LEU A 202 29.53 -14.58 16.72
N LYS A 203 29.37 -14.91 15.43
CA LYS A 203 30.40 -14.71 14.41
C LYS A 203 30.72 -13.23 14.18
N LEU A 204 29.69 -12.40 14.12
CA LEU A 204 29.84 -10.95 13.95
C LEU A 204 30.56 -10.32 15.15
N GLY A 205 30.18 -10.71 16.37
CA GLY A 205 30.80 -10.26 17.60
C GLY A 205 32.28 -10.69 17.71
N ALA A 206 32.59 -11.95 17.34
CA ALA A 206 33.95 -12.47 17.30
C ALA A 206 34.82 -11.68 16.29
N MET A 207 34.33 -11.52 15.05
CA MET A 207 35.04 -10.77 14.01
C MET A 207 35.31 -9.31 14.43
N ALA A 208 34.32 -8.63 15.03
CA ALA A 208 34.49 -7.25 15.50
C ALA A 208 35.46 -7.14 16.66
N ALA A 209 35.62 -8.18 17.49
CA ALA A 209 36.58 -8.23 18.58
C ALA A 209 38.02 -8.57 18.12
N GLU A 210 38.14 -9.48 17.14
CA GLU A 210 39.43 -9.90 16.55
C GLU A 210 40.05 -8.84 15.63
N HIS A 211 39.19 -7.98 15.05
CA HIS A 211 39.56 -6.95 14.08
C HIS A 211 39.12 -5.56 14.54
N PRO A 212 39.84 -4.97 15.53
CA PRO A 212 39.51 -3.64 16.04
C PRO A 212 39.66 -2.50 15.03
N GLU A 213 40.34 -2.74 13.91
CA GLU A 213 40.47 -1.83 12.78
C GLU A 213 39.18 -1.75 11.94
N TYR A 214 38.28 -2.73 12.03
CA TYR A 214 37.04 -2.71 11.29
C TYR A 214 36.05 -1.70 11.85
N VAL A 215 35.38 -1.00 10.93
CA VAL A 215 34.27 -0.08 11.25
C VAL A 215 32.93 -0.66 10.86
N GLY A 216 32.91 -1.88 10.35
CA GLY A 216 31.72 -2.61 9.94
C GLY A 216 32.02 -3.94 9.28
N VAL A 217 30.95 -4.65 8.90
CA VAL A 217 30.99 -5.95 8.21
C VAL A 217 29.91 -6.01 7.14
N VAL A 218 30.27 -6.45 5.94
CA VAL A 218 29.34 -6.82 4.88
C VAL A 218 28.87 -8.26 5.10
N LEU A 219 27.58 -8.48 5.09
CA LEU A 219 26.97 -9.79 5.15
C LEU A 219 26.60 -10.24 3.73
N GLY A 220 27.16 -11.35 3.27
CA GLY A 220 26.92 -11.93 1.94
C GLY A 220 25.42 -12.12 1.67
N GLY A 221 24.90 -11.57 0.56
CA GLY A 221 23.50 -11.66 0.19
C GLY A 221 22.49 -11.08 1.21
N HIS A 222 22.92 -10.14 2.09
CA HIS A 222 22.06 -9.64 3.18
C HIS A 222 22.13 -8.12 3.33
N GLY A 223 23.26 -7.58 3.81
CA GLY A 223 23.34 -6.15 4.14
C GLY A 223 24.66 -5.74 4.79
N LEU A 224 24.62 -4.64 5.53
CA LEU A 224 25.76 -4.00 6.14
C LEU A 224 25.55 -3.80 7.64
N PHE A 225 26.54 -4.17 8.45
CA PHE A 225 26.70 -3.70 9.83
C PHE A 225 27.81 -2.66 9.89
N THR A 226 27.57 -1.58 10.63
CA THR A 226 28.57 -0.55 10.96
C THR A 226 28.45 -0.15 12.41
N TRP A 227 29.48 0.51 12.95
CA TRP A 227 29.48 0.97 14.32
C TRP A 227 30.31 2.22 14.52
N GLY A 228 30.14 2.82 15.69
CA GLY A 228 30.91 4.01 16.09
C GLY A 228 30.84 4.27 17.58
N PRO A 229 31.75 5.14 18.10
CA PRO A 229 31.80 5.49 19.51
C PRO A 229 30.64 6.39 19.96
N THR A 230 29.97 7.07 19.05
CA THR A 230 28.82 7.95 19.31
C THR A 230 27.74 7.73 18.27
N SER A 231 26.50 8.16 18.55
CA SER A 231 25.38 8.11 17.60
C SER A 231 25.74 8.80 16.27
N LYS A 232 26.35 10.01 16.33
CA LYS A 232 26.78 10.74 15.13
C LYS A 232 27.83 9.98 14.32
N ALA A 233 28.85 9.46 15.01
CA ALA A 233 29.95 8.73 14.38
C ALA A 233 29.45 7.44 13.69
N ALA A 234 28.53 6.69 14.32
CA ALA A 234 27.92 5.51 13.71
C ALA A 234 27.15 5.90 12.44
N TYR A 235 26.28 6.91 12.51
CA TYR A 235 25.52 7.43 11.35
C TYR A 235 26.43 7.82 10.19
N GLN A 236 27.46 8.63 10.46
CA GLN A 236 28.39 9.09 9.42
C GLN A 236 29.24 7.94 8.83
N THR A 237 29.60 6.94 9.66
CA THR A 237 30.27 5.73 9.18
C THR A 237 29.38 4.97 8.21
N THR A 238 28.09 4.76 8.55
CA THR A 238 27.13 4.09 7.69
C THR A 238 27.02 4.80 6.34
N LEU A 239 26.82 6.12 6.33
CA LEU A 239 26.73 6.90 5.08
C LEU A 239 27.99 6.78 4.22
N ARG A 240 29.18 6.92 4.85
CA ARG A 240 30.46 6.86 4.16
C ARG A 240 30.68 5.52 3.49
N ILE A 241 30.39 4.40 4.15
CA ILE A 241 30.57 3.06 3.58
C ILE A 241 29.60 2.81 2.44
N ILE A 242 28.34 3.22 2.57
CA ILE A 242 27.35 3.08 1.48
C ILE A 242 27.77 3.93 0.26
N GLN A 243 28.20 5.18 0.50
CA GLN A 243 28.65 6.05 -0.60
C GLN A 243 29.88 5.48 -1.30
N GLN A 244 30.86 4.94 -0.53
CA GLN A 244 32.05 4.28 -1.11
C GLN A 244 31.66 3.10 -2.02
N ALA A 245 30.69 2.28 -1.61
CA ALA A 245 30.15 1.19 -2.43
C ALA A 245 29.50 1.73 -3.74
N ALA A 246 28.65 2.76 -3.60
CA ALA A 246 27.95 3.35 -4.75
C ALA A 246 28.94 3.97 -5.76
N ASP A 247 29.90 4.74 -5.27
CA ASP A 247 30.94 5.38 -6.13
C ASP A 247 31.81 4.32 -6.84
N TRP A 248 32.16 3.26 -6.09
CA TRP A 248 32.97 2.18 -6.67
C TRP A 248 32.20 1.44 -7.77
N LEU A 249 30.93 1.08 -7.55
CA LEU A 249 30.09 0.43 -8.56
C LEU A 249 29.95 1.30 -9.81
N ALA A 250 29.67 2.60 -9.63
CA ALA A 250 29.53 3.54 -10.75
C ALA A 250 30.83 3.69 -11.56
N GLY A 251 31.99 3.66 -10.88
CA GLY A 251 33.31 3.78 -11.53
C GLY A 251 33.84 2.50 -12.20
N HIS A 252 33.23 1.34 -11.91
CA HIS A 252 33.71 0.02 -12.36
C HIS A 252 32.72 -0.77 -13.23
N GLU A 253 31.62 -0.14 -13.66
CA GLU A 253 30.66 -0.76 -14.58
C GLU A 253 31.34 -1.14 -15.92
N LYS A 254 31.39 -2.44 -16.24
CA LYS A 254 32.10 -2.98 -17.38
C LYS A 254 31.29 -2.99 -18.67
N GLN A 255 29.97 -2.88 -18.56
CA GLN A 255 29.02 -2.97 -19.66
C GLN A 255 27.72 -2.21 -19.30
N PRO A 256 26.93 -1.82 -20.32
CA PRO A 256 25.64 -1.23 -20.05
C PRO A 256 24.79 -2.08 -19.10
N ALA A 257 24.07 -1.44 -18.20
CA ALA A 257 23.21 -2.13 -17.24
C ALA A 257 22.37 -3.21 -17.91
N PHE A 258 22.34 -4.40 -17.32
CA PHE A 258 21.61 -5.57 -17.81
C PHE A 258 21.92 -5.98 -19.26
N GLY A 259 23.10 -5.62 -19.78
CA GLY A 259 23.51 -5.89 -21.16
C GLY A 259 22.84 -4.98 -22.21
N GLY A 260 22.25 -3.89 -21.77
CA GLY A 260 21.55 -2.91 -22.58
C GLY A 260 20.10 -3.31 -22.96
N PRO A 261 19.39 -2.41 -23.65
CA PRO A 261 18.01 -2.65 -24.02
C PRO A 261 17.85 -3.73 -25.09
N ARG A 262 16.86 -4.58 -24.94
CA ARG A 262 16.34 -5.50 -25.96
C ARG A 262 15.18 -4.87 -26.74
N ARG A 263 14.44 -3.97 -26.09
CA ARG A 263 13.30 -3.23 -26.65
C ARG A 263 13.15 -1.87 -25.98
N ASP A 264 12.43 -0.97 -26.64
CA ASP A 264 12.07 0.32 -26.07
C ASP A 264 10.81 0.21 -25.20
N ALA A 265 10.73 1.04 -24.15
CA ALA A 265 9.51 1.22 -23.39
C ALA A 265 8.40 1.81 -24.29
N ALA A 266 7.14 1.45 -24.02
CA ALA A 266 6.00 2.10 -24.64
C ALA A 266 5.90 3.57 -24.18
N ALA A 267 5.19 4.40 -24.95
CA ALA A 267 4.84 5.75 -24.52
C ALA A 267 4.07 5.71 -23.18
N PRO A 268 4.21 6.73 -22.30
CA PRO A 268 3.58 6.73 -20.99
C PRO A 268 2.06 6.45 -21.03
N GLU A 269 1.35 7.06 -21.97
CA GLU A 269 -0.09 6.87 -22.16
C GLU A 269 -0.43 5.43 -22.52
N THR A 270 0.38 4.81 -23.39
CA THR A 270 0.24 3.40 -23.77
C THR A 270 0.49 2.49 -22.58
N ARG A 271 1.55 2.75 -21.78
CA ARG A 271 1.83 1.96 -20.57
C ARG A 271 0.67 1.98 -19.60
N ARG A 272 0.10 3.17 -19.34
CA ARG A 272 -1.06 3.34 -18.45
C ARG A 272 -2.31 2.65 -19.00
N ALA A 273 -2.57 2.78 -20.30
CA ALA A 273 -3.73 2.12 -20.93
C ALA A 273 -3.62 0.59 -20.86
N VAL A 274 -2.45 0.03 -21.16
CA VAL A 274 -2.20 -1.42 -21.06
C VAL A 274 -2.27 -1.89 -19.60
N ALA A 275 -1.71 -1.14 -18.66
CA ALA A 275 -1.79 -1.46 -17.23
C ALA A 275 -3.26 -1.47 -16.75
N ALA A 276 -4.04 -0.43 -17.08
CA ALA A 276 -5.47 -0.35 -16.75
C ALA A 276 -6.28 -1.50 -17.39
N ALA A 277 -5.81 -2.02 -18.50
CA ALA A 277 -6.45 -3.15 -19.17
C ALA A 277 -6.08 -4.51 -18.55
N LEU A 278 -4.82 -4.72 -18.13
CA LEU A 278 -4.32 -6.00 -17.63
C LEU A 278 -4.57 -6.22 -16.13
N MET A 279 -4.43 -5.18 -15.31
CA MET A 279 -4.54 -5.31 -13.86
C MET A 279 -5.86 -5.94 -13.38
N PRO A 280 -7.04 -5.55 -13.90
CA PRO A 280 -8.30 -6.17 -13.49
C PRO A 280 -8.38 -7.65 -13.86
N LEU A 281 -7.84 -8.06 -15.01
CA LEU A 281 -7.81 -9.45 -15.45
C LEU A 281 -6.95 -10.31 -14.52
N ILE A 282 -5.73 -9.86 -14.22
CA ILE A 282 -4.83 -10.54 -13.29
C ILE A 282 -5.48 -10.64 -11.91
N ARG A 283 -5.94 -9.47 -11.38
CA ARG A 283 -6.56 -9.37 -10.07
C ARG A 283 -7.74 -10.33 -9.91
N GLY A 284 -8.62 -10.41 -10.90
CA GLY A 284 -9.76 -11.31 -10.88
C GLY A 284 -9.36 -12.79 -10.74
N LYS A 285 -8.33 -13.21 -11.49
CA LYS A 285 -7.86 -14.60 -11.51
C LYS A 285 -7.12 -15.03 -10.24
N ILE A 286 -6.56 -14.08 -9.49
CA ILE A 286 -5.79 -14.33 -8.25
C ILE A 286 -6.56 -13.99 -6.97
N SER A 287 -7.79 -13.47 -7.07
CA SER A 287 -8.65 -13.05 -5.95
C SER A 287 -9.74 -14.06 -5.60
N ARG A 288 -9.46 -15.38 -5.71
CA ARG A 288 -10.46 -16.42 -5.48
C ARG A 288 -10.77 -16.59 -3.98
N ASP A 289 -9.77 -16.80 -3.17
CA ASP A 289 -9.91 -17.06 -1.73
C ASP A 289 -9.81 -15.78 -0.90
N GLU A 290 -8.95 -14.87 -1.32
CA GLU A 290 -8.72 -13.58 -0.69
C GLU A 290 -8.68 -12.47 -1.75
N ARG A 291 -9.37 -11.35 -1.52
CA ARG A 291 -9.32 -10.20 -2.42
C ARG A 291 -7.91 -9.59 -2.40
N LYS A 292 -7.41 -9.24 -3.58
CA LYS A 292 -6.10 -8.61 -3.73
C LYS A 292 -6.26 -7.14 -4.17
N VAL A 293 -5.35 -6.31 -3.71
CA VAL A 293 -5.21 -4.92 -4.16
C VAL A 293 -3.93 -4.82 -4.99
N GLY A 294 -4.00 -4.10 -6.10
CA GLY A 294 -2.89 -3.94 -7.04
C GLY A 294 -2.13 -2.63 -6.85
N HIS A 295 -0.89 -2.64 -7.29
CA HIS A 295 -0.05 -1.47 -7.45
C HIS A 295 0.70 -1.56 -8.78
N PHE A 296 0.74 -0.45 -9.52
CA PHE A 296 1.47 -0.30 -10.78
C PHE A 296 2.64 0.66 -10.63
N THR A 297 3.78 0.31 -11.21
CA THR A 297 4.92 1.21 -11.36
C THR A 297 5.58 1.03 -12.72
N ASP A 298 5.90 2.14 -13.35
CA ASP A 298 6.70 2.25 -14.57
C ASP A 298 7.93 3.15 -14.32
N ALA A 299 8.48 3.05 -13.10
CA ALA A 299 9.69 3.74 -12.70
C ALA A 299 10.86 3.43 -13.64
N PRO A 300 11.79 4.36 -13.84
CA PRO A 300 12.92 4.19 -14.78
C PRO A 300 13.70 2.89 -14.57
N GLU A 301 13.95 2.51 -13.31
CA GLU A 301 14.69 1.31 -12.93
C GLU A 301 13.94 0.03 -13.38
N VAL A 302 12.62 0.04 -13.20
CA VAL A 302 11.76 -1.05 -13.63
C VAL A 302 11.74 -1.16 -15.14
N LEU A 303 11.57 -0.03 -15.85
CA LEU A 303 11.58 -0.01 -17.32
C LEU A 303 12.92 -0.44 -17.90
N GLU A 304 14.04 -0.03 -17.28
CA GLU A 304 15.36 -0.48 -17.69
C GLU A 304 15.48 -2.01 -17.58
N PHE A 305 15.03 -2.59 -16.47
CA PHE A 305 15.10 -4.03 -16.22
C PHE A 305 14.17 -4.84 -17.13
N VAL A 306 12.89 -4.50 -17.20
CA VAL A 306 11.90 -5.29 -17.97
C VAL A 306 12.13 -5.23 -19.48
N ASN A 307 12.86 -4.22 -19.97
CA ASN A 307 13.20 -4.05 -21.38
C ASN A 307 14.60 -4.55 -21.74
N SER A 308 15.35 -5.07 -20.77
CA SER A 308 16.75 -5.44 -20.93
C SER A 308 16.93 -6.80 -21.59
N ARG A 309 18.16 -7.04 -22.08
CA ARG A 309 18.60 -8.34 -22.60
C ARG A 309 18.76 -9.38 -21.48
N ALA A 310 18.99 -8.94 -20.25
CA ALA A 310 19.24 -9.84 -19.13
C ALA A 310 17.95 -10.27 -18.39
N LEU A 311 16.76 -9.74 -18.73
CA LEU A 311 15.51 -10.04 -18.05
C LEU A 311 15.29 -11.55 -17.87
N ASP A 312 15.34 -12.32 -18.98
CA ASP A 312 15.04 -13.76 -18.97
C ASP A 312 16.07 -14.57 -18.14
N ARG A 313 17.27 -14.04 -17.93
CA ARG A 313 18.32 -14.67 -17.13
C ARG A 313 18.23 -14.27 -15.65
N LEU A 314 17.97 -13.00 -15.36
CA LEU A 314 18.05 -12.47 -13.99
C LEU A 314 16.74 -12.66 -13.19
N ALA A 315 15.58 -12.47 -13.81
CA ALA A 315 14.31 -12.62 -13.11
C ALA A 315 14.11 -13.99 -12.44
N PRO A 316 14.48 -15.14 -13.06
CA PRO A 316 14.37 -16.45 -12.41
C PRO A 316 15.33 -16.67 -11.23
N LEU A 317 16.42 -15.90 -11.12
CA LEU A 317 17.37 -16.04 -10.00
C LEU A 317 16.80 -15.54 -8.67
N GLY A 318 15.68 -14.82 -8.70
CA GLY A 318 15.07 -14.28 -7.50
C GLY A 318 15.84 -13.13 -6.87
N THR A 319 15.63 -12.91 -5.60
CA THR A 319 16.23 -11.83 -4.83
C THR A 319 17.40 -12.33 -3.97
N SER A 320 18.14 -11.41 -3.34
CA SER A 320 19.29 -11.72 -2.51
C SER A 320 19.16 -11.26 -1.06
N CYS A 321 18.14 -10.44 -0.71
CA CYS A 321 17.98 -9.93 0.65
C CYS A 321 16.87 -10.71 1.37
N PRO A 322 17.06 -11.11 2.65
CA PRO A 322 16.08 -11.88 3.42
C PRO A 322 14.67 -11.26 3.45
N ASP A 323 14.57 -9.95 3.68
CA ASP A 323 13.30 -9.23 3.79
C ASP A 323 12.43 -9.34 2.53
N HIS A 324 13.04 -9.57 1.37
CA HIS A 324 12.34 -9.63 0.10
C HIS A 324 11.41 -10.85 0.02
N PHE A 325 11.86 -12.03 0.45
CA PHE A 325 11.14 -13.30 0.26
C PHE A 325 9.75 -13.31 0.91
N LEU A 326 9.61 -12.65 2.06
CA LEU A 326 8.32 -12.52 2.75
C LEU A 326 7.32 -11.63 1.99
N ARG A 327 7.80 -10.77 1.08
CA ARG A 327 7.00 -9.77 0.39
C ARG A 327 6.84 -10.03 -1.09
N THR A 328 7.92 -10.47 -1.78
CA THR A 328 7.93 -10.64 -3.24
C THR A 328 7.84 -12.10 -3.67
N LYS A 329 7.94 -13.04 -2.72
CA LYS A 329 8.23 -14.46 -2.96
C LYS A 329 9.58 -14.68 -3.64
N ILE A 330 9.90 -15.96 -3.92
CA ILE A 330 11.20 -16.33 -4.47
C ILE A 330 11.47 -15.72 -5.85
N ARG A 331 10.44 -15.55 -6.71
CA ARG A 331 10.62 -15.00 -8.06
C ARG A 331 9.36 -14.33 -8.59
N PRO A 332 9.49 -13.37 -9.54
CA PRO A 332 8.36 -12.74 -10.22
C PRO A 332 7.78 -13.65 -11.31
N LEU A 333 6.59 -13.31 -11.79
CA LEU A 333 6.05 -13.80 -13.06
C LEU A 333 6.32 -12.79 -14.17
N VAL A 334 7.09 -13.20 -15.18
CA VAL A 334 7.28 -12.40 -16.40
C VAL A 334 6.15 -12.70 -17.37
N LEU A 335 5.38 -11.70 -17.75
CA LEU A 335 4.31 -11.82 -18.74
C LEU A 335 4.88 -11.52 -20.13
N PRO A 336 4.73 -12.45 -21.11
CA PRO A 336 5.31 -12.31 -22.43
C PRO A 336 4.47 -11.35 -23.30
N TYR A 337 4.56 -10.04 -23.03
CA TYR A 337 3.87 -9.01 -23.81
C TYR A 337 4.79 -8.47 -24.92
N ASP A 338 4.34 -8.54 -26.18
CA ASP A 338 5.04 -7.98 -27.33
C ASP A 338 4.18 -6.93 -28.03
N ARG A 339 4.68 -5.70 -28.14
CA ARG A 339 3.98 -4.58 -28.78
C ARG A 339 3.70 -4.78 -30.28
N GLN A 340 4.50 -5.61 -30.96
CA GLN A 340 4.41 -5.76 -32.41
C GLN A 340 3.42 -6.85 -32.85
N GLY A 341 3.13 -7.83 -32.01
CA GLY A 341 2.25 -8.96 -32.32
C GLY A 341 1.11 -9.19 -31.33
N ASP A 342 1.27 -8.72 -30.09
CA ASP A 342 0.31 -8.99 -29.03
C ASP A 342 -0.49 -7.73 -28.66
N ASN A 343 -1.81 -7.87 -28.70
CA ASN A 343 -2.67 -6.95 -27.96
C ASN A 343 -2.93 -7.50 -26.56
N VAL A 344 -3.61 -6.72 -25.73
CA VAL A 344 -4.02 -7.14 -24.38
C VAL A 344 -4.85 -8.42 -24.41
N ASP A 345 -5.63 -8.66 -25.45
CA ASP A 345 -6.51 -9.81 -25.56
C ASP A 345 -5.72 -11.10 -25.82
N THR A 346 -4.63 -11.05 -26.60
CA THR A 346 -3.73 -12.20 -26.79
C THR A 346 -3.12 -12.63 -25.47
N LEU A 347 -2.60 -11.67 -24.68
CA LEU A 347 -2.06 -11.95 -23.35
C LEU A 347 -3.14 -12.44 -22.39
N ALA A 348 -4.34 -11.85 -22.42
CA ALA A 348 -5.48 -12.26 -21.61
C ALA A 348 -5.86 -13.73 -21.85
N ASN A 349 -5.83 -14.19 -23.11
CA ASN A 349 -6.13 -15.57 -23.48
C ASN A 349 -5.08 -16.57 -22.96
N SER A 350 -3.82 -16.16 -22.83
CA SER A 350 -2.72 -17.01 -22.30
C SER A 350 -2.57 -16.92 -20.78
N LEU A 351 -3.24 -15.96 -20.13
CA LEU A 351 -3.02 -15.63 -18.72
C LEU A 351 -3.32 -16.80 -17.76
N ASP A 352 -4.38 -17.58 -18.03
CA ASP A 352 -4.71 -18.75 -17.19
C ASP A 352 -3.61 -19.81 -17.22
N ALA A 353 -3.03 -20.08 -18.39
CA ALA A 353 -1.91 -21.03 -18.52
C ALA A 353 -0.64 -20.52 -17.81
N LEU A 354 -0.33 -19.22 -17.96
CA LEU A 354 0.83 -18.60 -17.31
C LEU A 354 0.69 -18.62 -15.79
N LEU A 355 -0.47 -18.30 -15.26
CA LEU A 355 -0.75 -18.35 -13.81
C LEU A 355 -0.72 -19.78 -13.29
N ALA A 356 -1.26 -20.76 -14.04
CA ALA A 356 -1.22 -22.17 -13.65
C ALA A 356 0.23 -22.67 -13.59
N ALA A 357 1.03 -22.41 -14.63
CA ALA A 357 2.43 -22.79 -14.66
C ALA A 357 3.24 -22.20 -13.49
N TYR A 358 2.98 -20.94 -13.14
CA TYR A 358 3.63 -20.32 -11.96
C TYR A 358 3.22 -21.00 -10.65
N ARG A 359 1.92 -21.31 -10.47
CA ARG A 359 1.42 -22.00 -9.26
C ARG A 359 2.02 -23.41 -9.14
N ASP A 360 2.16 -24.12 -10.25
CA ASP A 360 2.76 -25.45 -10.29
C ASP A 360 4.26 -25.38 -9.93
N ASP A 361 5.00 -24.43 -10.47
CA ASP A 361 6.43 -24.21 -10.14
C ASP A 361 6.59 -23.83 -8.65
N TYR A 362 5.77 -22.91 -8.13
CA TYR A 362 5.80 -22.53 -6.72
C TYR A 362 5.44 -23.70 -5.79
N SER A 363 4.44 -24.49 -6.17
CA SER A 363 4.06 -25.69 -5.41
C SER A 363 5.18 -26.74 -5.41
N ALA A 364 5.84 -26.92 -6.55
CA ALA A 364 7.00 -27.81 -6.66
C ALA A 364 8.17 -27.32 -5.80
N TYR A 365 8.44 -26.01 -5.79
CA TYR A 365 9.43 -25.37 -4.91
C TYR A 365 9.10 -25.65 -3.43
N TYR A 366 7.86 -25.44 -3.01
CA TYR A 366 7.43 -25.75 -1.64
C TYR A 366 7.67 -27.22 -1.29
N GLN A 367 7.29 -28.15 -2.17
CA GLN A 367 7.44 -29.59 -1.91
C GLN A 367 8.91 -30.03 -1.83
N ARG A 368 9.81 -29.43 -2.64
CA ARG A 368 11.25 -29.72 -2.62
C ARG A 368 11.93 -29.25 -1.34
N CYS A 369 11.53 -28.07 -0.83
CA CYS A 369 12.26 -27.39 0.24
C CYS A 369 11.62 -27.56 1.62
N LYS A 370 10.35 -27.99 1.72
CA LYS A 370 9.64 -28.08 3.01
C LYS A 370 10.33 -29.02 3.99
N ARG A 371 10.31 -28.65 5.24
CA ARG A 371 10.76 -29.43 6.39
C ARG A 371 9.57 -30.05 7.12
N PRO A 372 9.76 -31.05 8.02
CA PRO A 372 8.65 -31.71 8.76
C PRO A 372 7.78 -30.73 9.57
N ASN A 373 8.32 -29.62 10.01
CA ASN A 373 7.65 -28.59 10.81
C ASN A 373 7.34 -27.29 10.03
N SER A 374 7.49 -27.29 8.71
CA SER A 374 7.18 -26.11 7.91
C SER A 374 5.69 -25.76 8.01
N PRO A 375 5.34 -24.45 8.05
CA PRO A 375 3.97 -24.00 7.89
C PRO A 375 3.35 -24.48 6.57
N ASP A 376 2.02 -24.49 6.51
CA ASP A 376 1.30 -24.80 5.27
C ASP A 376 1.69 -23.87 4.13
N MET A 377 1.59 -24.39 2.90
CA MET A 377 1.90 -23.59 1.70
C MET A 377 0.99 -22.37 1.63
N ARG A 378 1.60 -21.21 1.46
CA ARG A 378 0.91 -19.93 1.26
C ARG A 378 0.25 -19.85 -0.12
N ASP A 379 -0.58 -18.83 -0.35
CA ASP A 379 -1.18 -18.53 -1.66
C ASP A 379 -0.13 -18.72 -2.78
N PRO A 380 -0.32 -19.64 -3.75
CA PRO A 380 0.70 -19.93 -4.77
C PRO A 380 0.79 -18.89 -5.87
N ASN A 381 -0.06 -17.86 -5.89
CA ASN A 381 -0.02 -16.82 -6.90
C ASN A 381 1.22 -15.94 -6.77
N ALA A 382 1.71 -15.41 -7.90
CA ALA A 382 2.77 -14.42 -7.90
C ALA A 382 2.34 -13.13 -7.20
N VAL A 383 3.30 -12.49 -6.54
CA VAL A 383 3.12 -11.13 -5.98
C VAL A 383 3.57 -10.08 -7.00
N ILE A 384 4.68 -10.35 -7.71
CA ILE A 384 5.31 -9.44 -8.67
C ILE A 384 5.09 -9.96 -10.10
N TYR A 385 4.63 -9.06 -10.97
CA TYR A 385 4.40 -9.32 -12.40
C TYR A 385 5.22 -8.32 -13.21
N LEU A 386 6.14 -8.81 -14.03
CA LEU A 386 6.97 -7.99 -14.91
C LEU A 386 6.40 -8.02 -16.33
N VAL A 387 6.17 -6.85 -16.91
CA VAL A 387 5.56 -6.72 -18.24
C VAL A 387 6.50 -5.92 -19.13
N PRO A 388 7.24 -6.59 -20.04
CA PRO A 388 8.15 -5.94 -20.96
C PRO A 388 7.47 -4.83 -21.77
N GLY A 389 8.11 -3.68 -21.87
CA GLY A 389 7.58 -2.49 -22.53
C GLY A 389 6.62 -1.64 -21.68
N ILE A 390 6.09 -2.18 -20.58
CA ILE A 390 5.01 -1.56 -19.81
C ILE A 390 5.47 -1.17 -18.39
N GLY A 391 6.02 -2.10 -17.62
CA GLY A 391 6.38 -1.87 -16.23
C GLY A 391 6.18 -3.09 -15.34
N MET A 392 5.82 -2.85 -14.08
CA MET A 392 5.64 -3.88 -13.06
C MET A 392 4.31 -3.70 -12.34
N PHE A 393 3.63 -4.82 -12.07
CA PHE A 393 2.51 -4.87 -11.14
C PHE A 393 2.89 -5.65 -9.90
N SER A 394 2.33 -5.27 -8.76
CA SER A 394 2.36 -6.08 -7.55
C SER A 394 0.94 -6.20 -6.98
N PHE A 395 0.63 -7.38 -6.43
CA PHE A 395 -0.68 -7.65 -5.84
C PHE A 395 -0.50 -8.25 -4.45
N ALA A 396 -1.26 -7.73 -3.47
CA ALA A 396 -1.24 -8.21 -2.10
C ALA A 396 -2.62 -8.05 -1.43
N LYS A 397 -2.74 -8.44 -0.17
CA LYS A 397 -3.98 -8.35 0.62
C LYS A 397 -4.47 -6.92 0.85
N ASP A 398 -3.59 -5.92 0.78
CA ASP A 398 -3.89 -4.50 0.93
C ASP A 398 -2.92 -3.64 0.11
N LYS A 399 -3.26 -2.35 -0.06
CA LYS A 399 -2.48 -1.43 -0.89
C LYS A 399 -1.07 -1.17 -0.36
N ALA A 400 -0.93 -1.04 0.97
CA ALA A 400 0.37 -0.80 1.59
C ALA A 400 1.31 -1.98 1.33
N THR A 401 0.82 -3.21 1.51
CA THR A 401 1.60 -4.43 1.25
C THR A 401 1.95 -4.58 -0.23
N ALA A 402 1.03 -4.27 -1.16
CA ALA A 402 1.29 -4.31 -2.60
C ALA A 402 2.38 -3.30 -3.00
N ARG A 403 2.29 -2.05 -2.51
CA ARG A 403 3.28 -1.01 -2.75
C ARG A 403 4.65 -1.38 -2.17
N ILE A 404 4.68 -1.85 -0.93
CA ILE A 404 5.92 -2.28 -0.27
C ILE A 404 6.58 -3.44 -1.04
N ALA A 405 5.80 -4.42 -1.50
CA ALA A 405 6.33 -5.50 -2.34
C ALA A 405 6.96 -4.97 -3.63
N SER A 406 6.34 -3.95 -4.26
CA SER A 406 6.89 -3.26 -5.41
C SER A 406 8.22 -2.58 -5.07
N GLU A 407 8.30 -1.85 -3.97
CA GLU A 407 9.53 -1.18 -3.49
C GLU A 407 10.66 -2.19 -3.26
N PHE A 408 10.38 -3.31 -2.61
CA PHE A 408 11.35 -4.38 -2.42
C PHE A 408 11.85 -4.98 -3.74
N TYR A 409 10.98 -5.12 -4.73
CA TYR A 409 11.43 -5.63 -6.01
C TYR A 409 12.26 -4.60 -6.80
N VAL A 410 11.98 -3.30 -6.63
CA VAL A 410 12.87 -2.22 -7.13
C VAL A 410 14.25 -2.30 -6.48
N ASN A 411 14.32 -2.52 -5.15
CA ASN A 411 15.60 -2.77 -4.48
C ASN A 411 16.33 -3.99 -5.10
N ALA A 412 15.61 -5.10 -5.34
CA ALA A 412 16.19 -6.27 -6.00
C ALA A 412 16.73 -5.95 -7.41
N ILE A 413 16.01 -5.13 -8.19
CA ILE A 413 16.44 -4.65 -9.50
C ILE A 413 17.74 -3.83 -9.37
N ASN A 414 17.82 -2.91 -8.40
CA ASN A 414 19.01 -2.10 -8.17
C ASN A 414 20.22 -2.96 -7.78
N VAL A 415 20.00 -3.94 -6.91
CA VAL A 415 21.04 -4.92 -6.53
C VAL A 415 21.51 -5.73 -7.74
N MET A 416 20.59 -6.27 -8.54
CA MET A 416 20.94 -6.98 -9.76
C MET A 416 21.68 -6.09 -10.76
N ARG A 417 21.30 -4.81 -10.87
CA ARG A 417 21.97 -3.81 -11.72
C ARG A 417 23.42 -3.62 -11.31
N GLY A 418 23.66 -3.31 -10.05
CA GLY A 418 25.00 -3.08 -9.52
C GLY A 418 25.88 -4.34 -9.63
N ALA A 419 25.38 -5.49 -9.17
CA ALA A 419 26.13 -6.74 -9.20
C ALA A 419 26.49 -7.19 -10.63
N SER A 420 25.53 -7.17 -11.56
CA SER A 420 25.76 -7.61 -12.94
C SER A 420 26.61 -6.62 -13.76
N GLY A 421 26.75 -5.36 -13.32
CA GLY A 421 27.64 -4.38 -13.92
C GLY A 421 29.12 -4.69 -13.68
N VAL A 422 29.45 -5.30 -12.53
CA VAL A 422 30.85 -5.51 -12.10
C VAL A 422 31.25 -6.98 -12.03
N SER A 423 30.30 -7.91 -11.81
CA SER A 423 30.52 -9.35 -11.66
C SER A 423 29.27 -10.14 -12.06
N ALA A 424 29.18 -11.40 -11.64
CA ALA A 424 27.97 -12.20 -11.80
C ALA A 424 27.07 -12.06 -10.57
N TYR A 425 25.80 -11.68 -10.78
CA TYR A 425 24.80 -11.67 -9.72
C TYR A 425 24.45 -13.10 -9.28
N VAL A 426 24.32 -13.30 -7.98
CA VAL A 426 23.91 -14.55 -7.35
C VAL A 426 22.72 -14.26 -6.43
N GLY A 427 21.57 -14.89 -6.69
CA GLY A 427 20.45 -14.93 -5.75
C GLY A 427 20.72 -15.93 -4.61
N LEU A 428 19.92 -15.90 -3.56
CA LEU A 428 20.01 -16.89 -2.50
C LEU A 428 19.66 -18.30 -3.03
N PRO A 429 20.33 -19.35 -2.52
CA PRO A 429 19.93 -20.70 -2.80
C PRO A 429 18.46 -20.97 -2.46
N GLU A 430 17.80 -21.80 -3.24
CA GLU A 430 16.36 -22.06 -3.15
C GLU A 430 15.95 -22.53 -1.73
N GLN A 431 16.76 -23.36 -1.07
CA GLN A 431 16.50 -23.82 0.30
C GLN A 431 16.62 -22.67 1.33
N GLU A 432 17.61 -21.79 1.18
CA GLU A 432 17.80 -20.64 2.07
C GLU A 432 16.65 -19.64 1.93
N ALA A 433 16.20 -19.40 0.69
CA ALA A 433 15.04 -18.58 0.40
C ALA A 433 13.78 -19.15 1.05
N PHE A 434 13.59 -20.47 0.98
CA PHE A 434 12.48 -21.17 1.62
C PHE A 434 12.53 -21.07 3.15
N ASP A 435 13.68 -21.29 3.76
CA ASP A 435 13.88 -21.24 5.21
C ASP A 435 13.60 -19.84 5.79
N ILE A 436 13.66 -18.78 4.97
CA ILE A 436 13.22 -17.44 5.32
C ILE A 436 11.73 -17.25 5.06
N GLU A 437 11.26 -17.60 3.87
CA GLU A 437 9.86 -17.40 3.45
C GLU A 437 8.89 -18.13 4.39
N TYR A 438 9.26 -19.34 4.84
CA TYR A 438 8.46 -20.21 5.71
C TYR A 438 9.00 -20.32 7.15
N TRP A 439 9.72 -19.28 7.60
CA TRP A 439 10.28 -19.28 8.95
C TRP A 439 9.19 -19.23 10.00
N LEU A 440 9.26 -20.16 10.99
CA LEU A 440 8.27 -20.28 12.06
C LEU A 440 8.12 -19.01 12.90
N LEU A 441 9.20 -18.25 13.11
CA LEU A 441 9.14 -16.97 13.84
C LEU A 441 8.37 -15.90 13.07
N GLU A 442 8.47 -15.86 11.75
CA GLU A 442 7.67 -14.97 10.91
C GLU A 442 6.22 -15.43 10.85
N GLU A 443 5.96 -16.72 10.76
CA GLU A 443 4.61 -17.30 10.84
C GLU A 443 3.91 -16.94 12.16
N ALA A 444 4.62 -17.05 13.29
CA ALA A 444 4.09 -16.66 14.60
C ALA A 444 3.72 -15.16 14.67
N LYS A 445 4.41 -14.29 13.93
CA LYS A 445 4.04 -12.86 13.80
C LYS A 445 2.74 -12.71 12.99
N LEU A 446 2.61 -13.43 11.87
CA LEU A 446 1.41 -13.38 11.02
C LEU A 446 0.17 -13.84 11.79
N GLN A 447 0.29 -14.92 12.58
CA GLN A 447 -0.82 -15.46 13.39
C GLN A 447 -1.29 -14.51 14.52
N ARG A 448 -0.42 -13.61 14.99
CA ARG A 448 -0.76 -12.58 15.99
C ARG A 448 -1.38 -11.32 15.41
N MET A 449 -1.41 -11.19 14.08
CA MET A 449 -2.05 -10.02 13.46
C MET A 449 -3.55 -10.00 13.74
N PRO A 450 -4.16 -8.81 13.91
CA PRO A 450 -5.60 -8.70 14.01
C PRO A 450 -6.30 -9.38 12.85
N LYS A 451 -7.48 -9.96 13.12
CA LYS A 451 -8.32 -10.52 12.06
C LYS A 451 -8.65 -9.43 11.05
N ALA A 452 -8.64 -9.78 9.76
CA ALA A 452 -8.98 -8.85 8.70
C ALA A 452 -10.41 -8.30 8.88
N GLU A 453 -10.58 -7.01 8.65
CA GLU A 453 -11.89 -6.35 8.65
C GLU A 453 -12.76 -6.85 7.49
N SER A 454 -14.06 -6.60 7.57
CA SER A 454 -15.08 -7.21 6.68
C SER A 454 -14.90 -6.86 5.19
N LEU A 455 -14.31 -5.69 4.88
CA LEU A 455 -14.05 -5.21 3.53
C LEU A 455 -12.55 -5.19 3.18
N ALA A 456 -11.72 -5.85 3.95
CA ALA A 456 -10.28 -5.94 3.66
C ALA A 456 -10.03 -6.48 2.23
N GLY A 457 -9.11 -5.84 1.52
CA GLY A 457 -8.79 -6.19 0.13
C GLY A 457 -9.83 -5.76 -0.92
N ARG A 458 -10.96 -5.17 -0.51
CA ARG A 458 -11.96 -4.61 -1.42
C ARG A 458 -11.66 -3.16 -1.77
N ILE A 459 -12.06 -2.77 -2.97
CA ILE A 459 -11.88 -1.43 -3.51
C ILE A 459 -13.26 -0.82 -3.75
N ALA A 460 -13.54 0.29 -3.09
CA ALA A 460 -14.80 1.01 -3.20
C ALA A 460 -14.60 2.33 -3.98
N TYR A 461 -15.52 2.63 -4.88
CA TYR A 461 -15.59 3.86 -5.66
C TYR A 461 -16.84 4.64 -5.26
N VAL A 462 -16.68 5.85 -4.72
CA VAL A 462 -17.78 6.66 -4.18
C VAL A 462 -17.86 7.98 -4.93
N THR A 463 -18.96 8.25 -5.63
CA THR A 463 -19.22 9.53 -6.31
C THR A 463 -19.85 10.54 -5.35
N GLY A 464 -19.54 11.84 -5.52
CA GLY A 464 -20.00 12.88 -4.60
C GLY A 464 -19.38 12.74 -3.20
N ALA A 465 -18.16 12.23 -3.13
CA ALA A 465 -17.48 11.87 -1.88
C ALA A 465 -17.00 13.07 -1.04
N ALA A 466 -16.92 14.26 -1.62
CA ALA A 466 -16.67 15.49 -0.88
C ALA A 466 -17.92 16.01 -0.13
N GLY A 467 -19.12 15.47 -0.44
CA GLY A 467 -20.38 15.79 0.21
C GLY A 467 -20.59 15.03 1.54
N GLY A 468 -21.70 15.34 2.23
CA GLY A 468 -22.03 14.74 3.53
C GLY A 468 -22.22 13.23 3.49
N ILE A 469 -23.17 12.75 2.70
CA ILE A 469 -23.50 11.30 2.60
C ILE A 469 -22.33 10.53 1.98
N GLY A 470 -21.78 11.01 0.85
CA GLY A 470 -20.65 10.35 0.20
C GLY A 470 -19.40 10.30 1.09
N GLY A 471 -19.13 11.38 1.82
CA GLY A 471 -18.01 11.45 2.77
C GLY A 471 -18.20 10.50 3.98
N ALA A 472 -19.40 10.45 4.57
CA ALA A 472 -19.71 9.51 5.65
C ALA A 472 -19.61 8.05 5.16
N THR A 473 -20.12 7.77 3.95
CA THR A 473 -20.01 6.47 3.31
C THR A 473 -18.54 6.06 3.12
N ALA A 474 -17.72 6.95 2.57
CA ALA A 474 -16.29 6.68 2.39
C ALA A 474 -15.61 6.34 3.73
N LEU A 475 -15.87 7.13 4.78
CA LEU A 475 -15.32 6.88 6.12
C LEU A 475 -15.79 5.55 6.71
N ARG A 476 -17.04 5.17 6.49
CA ARG A 476 -17.60 3.89 6.96
C ARG A 476 -16.92 2.71 6.28
N LEU A 477 -16.74 2.76 4.96
CA LEU A 477 -16.09 1.70 4.18
C LEU A 477 -14.59 1.58 4.52
N LEU A 478 -13.91 2.71 4.72
CA LEU A 478 -12.51 2.76 5.20
C LEU A 478 -12.37 2.12 6.59
N GLY A 479 -13.32 2.36 7.49
CA GLY A 479 -13.33 1.79 8.84
C GLY A 479 -13.42 0.26 8.86
N ASP A 480 -13.92 -0.35 7.79
CA ASP A 480 -13.98 -1.81 7.60
C ASP A 480 -12.89 -2.35 6.65
N GLY A 481 -11.86 -1.57 6.40
CA GLY A 481 -10.65 -2.02 5.70
C GLY A 481 -10.67 -1.94 4.18
N ALA A 482 -11.68 -1.31 3.57
CA ALA A 482 -11.68 -1.07 2.12
C ALA A 482 -10.64 -0.01 1.73
N CYS A 483 -10.04 -0.14 0.54
CA CYS A 483 -9.44 0.99 -0.16
C CYS A 483 -10.54 1.80 -0.83
N VAL A 484 -10.51 3.14 -0.72
CA VAL A 484 -11.60 3.97 -1.25
C VAL A 484 -11.11 4.99 -2.26
N VAL A 485 -11.74 5.00 -3.43
CA VAL A 485 -11.65 6.09 -4.40
C VAL A 485 -12.74 7.11 -4.08
N LEU A 486 -12.34 8.30 -3.70
CA LEU A 486 -13.23 9.44 -3.49
C LEU A 486 -13.30 10.24 -4.79
N ALA A 487 -14.46 10.27 -5.42
CA ALA A 487 -14.67 10.95 -6.70
C ALA A 487 -15.67 12.10 -6.54
N ASP A 488 -15.29 13.31 -6.94
CA ASP A 488 -16.13 14.51 -6.82
C ASP A 488 -15.75 15.57 -7.87
N ILE A 489 -16.69 16.42 -8.23
CA ILE A 489 -16.47 17.57 -9.12
C ILE A 489 -15.82 18.75 -8.38
N ASP A 490 -15.98 18.84 -7.06
CA ASP A 490 -15.42 19.88 -6.21
C ASP A 490 -14.01 19.49 -5.77
N HIS A 491 -13.02 19.88 -6.55
CA HIS A 491 -11.61 19.55 -6.33
C HIS A 491 -11.08 20.01 -4.96
N ALA A 492 -11.44 21.23 -4.53
CA ALA A 492 -10.94 21.79 -3.27
C ALA A 492 -11.49 21.03 -2.05
N ALA A 493 -12.79 20.71 -2.06
CA ALA A 493 -13.40 19.92 -1.01
C ALA A 493 -12.90 18.47 -1.03
N LEU A 494 -12.61 17.90 -2.21
CA LEU A 494 -12.03 16.58 -2.37
C LEU A 494 -10.62 16.51 -1.77
N ASP A 495 -9.75 17.48 -2.06
CA ASP A 495 -8.40 17.56 -1.51
C ASP A 495 -8.41 17.65 0.02
N ALA A 496 -9.28 18.50 0.58
CA ALA A 496 -9.43 18.60 2.04
C ALA A 496 -9.91 17.29 2.66
N ARG A 497 -10.83 16.59 2.00
CA ARG A 497 -11.35 15.28 2.46
C ARG A 497 -10.24 14.21 2.44
N ILE A 498 -9.46 14.14 1.36
CA ILE A 498 -8.34 13.20 1.23
C ILE A 498 -7.30 13.44 2.33
N GLN A 499 -6.92 14.68 2.60
CA GLN A 499 -5.97 14.99 3.67
C GLN A 499 -6.46 14.46 5.03
N ALA A 500 -7.73 14.68 5.37
CA ALA A 500 -8.31 14.17 6.61
C ALA A 500 -8.35 12.63 6.67
N VAL A 501 -8.67 11.97 5.55
CA VAL A 501 -8.68 10.50 5.42
C VAL A 501 -7.27 9.93 5.58
N VAL A 502 -6.30 10.48 4.88
CA VAL A 502 -4.89 10.03 4.94
C VAL A 502 -4.30 10.18 6.34
N GLN A 503 -4.64 11.28 7.04
CA GLN A 503 -4.21 11.48 8.42
C GLN A 503 -4.77 10.41 9.37
N LYS A 504 -6.00 9.93 9.15
CA LYS A 504 -6.68 8.97 10.02
C LYS A 504 -6.38 7.51 9.66
N PHE A 505 -6.35 7.17 8.37
CA PHE A 505 -6.29 5.79 7.87
C PHE A 505 -4.97 5.45 7.15
N GLY A 506 -4.08 6.43 6.98
CA GLY A 506 -2.83 6.25 6.25
C GLY A 506 -2.94 6.55 4.75
N ARG A 507 -1.79 6.80 4.12
CA ARG A 507 -1.68 7.29 2.73
C ARG A 507 -2.15 6.30 1.65
N ASP A 508 -2.15 5.01 1.96
CA ASP A 508 -2.48 3.95 1.01
C ASP A 508 -3.98 3.60 1.01
N SER A 509 -4.77 4.17 1.95
CA SER A 509 -6.17 3.82 2.17
C SER A 509 -7.12 4.46 1.16
N ALA A 510 -6.79 5.65 0.64
CA ALA A 510 -7.69 6.37 -0.24
C ALA A 510 -6.95 7.21 -1.30
N VAL A 511 -7.65 7.44 -2.43
CA VAL A 511 -7.23 8.37 -3.49
C VAL A 511 -8.41 9.26 -3.88
N GLY A 512 -8.12 10.54 -4.15
CA GLY A 512 -9.09 11.50 -4.69
C GLY A 512 -8.96 11.61 -6.20
N ILE A 513 -10.08 11.48 -6.92
CA ILE A 513 -10.11 11.59 -8.38
C ILE A 513 -11.19 12.60 -8.78
N PRO A 514 -10.84 13.68 -9.53
CA PRO A 514 -11.83 14.58 -10.09
C PRO A 514 -12.81 13.86 -11.00
N LEU A 515 -14.12 14.14 -10.85
CA LEU A 515 -15.17 13.48 -11.61
C LEU A 515 -16.34 14.42 -11.89
N ASP A 516 -16.64 14.62 -13.16
CA ASP A 516 -17.94 15.09 -13.62
C ASP A 516 -18.76 13.88 -14.13
N VAL A 517 -19.81 13.50 -13.40
CA VAL A 517 -20.65 12.35 -13.76
C VAL A 517 -21.47 12.59 -15.03
N THR A 518 -21.60 13.82 -15.50
CA THR A 518 -22.32 14.18 -16.72
C THR A 518 -21.46 14.07 -17.97
N ASP A 519 -20.16 13.94 -17.83
CA ASP A 519 -19.18 13.77 -18.91
C ASP A 519 -18.69 12.33 -18.99
N GLU A 520 -19.05 11.64 -20.07
CA GLU A 520 -18.64 10.25 -20.31
C GLU A 520 -17.12 10.08 -20.30
N ALA A 521 -16.37 11.01 -20.88
CA ALA A 521 -14.92 10.91 -20.93
C ALA A 521 -14.31 11.06 -19.52
N SER A 522 -14.87 11.94 -18.69
CA SER A 522 -14.49 12.10 -17.27
C SER A 522 -14.75 10.81 -16.49
N VAL A 523 -15.89 10.16 -16.68
CA VAL A 523 -16.22 8.88 -16.02
C VAL A 523 -15.22 7.80 -16.42
N VAL A 524 -14.97 7.60 -17.72
CA VAL A 524 -14.03 6.60 -18.22
C VAL A 524 -12.62 6.83 -17.66
N ALA A 525 -12.12 8.08 -17.71
CA ALA A 525 -10.81 8.43 -17.18
C ALA A 525 -10.70 8.17 -15.66
N SER A 526 -11.76 8.50 -14.90
CA SER A 526 -11.78 8.27 -13.45
C SER A 526 -11.73 6.77 -13.10
N PHE A 527 -12.39 5.90 -13.85
CA PHE A 527 -12.27 4.45 -13.67
C PHE A 527 -10.87 3.95 -14.02
N GLN A 528 -10.25 4.45 -15.08
CA GLN A 528 -8.87 4.09 -15.44
C GLN A 528 -7.86 4.49 -14.33
N GLU A 529 -7.97 5.70 -13.79
CA GLU A 529 -7.14 6.14 -12.67
C GLU A 529 -7.35 5.27 -11.41
N SER A 530 -8.60 4.88 -11.14
CA SER A 530 -8.93 3.97 -10.03
C SER A 530 -8.28 2.60 -10.18
N ILE A 531 -8.28 2.05 -11.40
CA ILE A 531 -7.61 0.79 -11.71
C ILE A 531 -6.09 0.91 -11.52
N LEU A 532 -5.48 1.99 -12.01
CA LEU A 532 -4.04 2.21 -11.84
C LEU A 532 -3.67 2.38 -10.37
N ALA A 533 -4.56 2.97 -9.57
CA ALA A 533 -4.34 3.15 -8.14
C ALA A 533 -4.43 1.82 -7.36
N TYR A 534 -5.40 0.95 -7.68
CA TYR A 534 -5.74 -0.20 -6.84
C TYR A 534 -5.89 -1.54 -7.57
N GLY A 535 -5.83 -1.56 -8.89
CA GLY A 535 -5.93 -2.77 -9.70
C GLY A 535 -7.33 -3.20 -10.09
N GLY A 536 -8.37 -2.49 -9.65
CA GLY A 536 -9.77 -2.81 -9.96
C GLY A 536 -10.76 -2.11 -9.05
N ILE A 537 -12.04 -2.52 -9.07
CA ILE A 537 -13.12 -2.00 -8.21
C ILE A 537 -14.06 -3.14 -7.85
N ASP A 538 -14.49 -3.24 -6.58
CA ASP A 538 -15.43 -4.25 -6.09
C ASP A 538 -16.79 -3.66 -5.70
N ILE A 539 -16.79 -2.38 -5.27
CA ILE A 539 -17.95 -1.68 -4.74
C ILE A 539 -18.05 -0.33 -5.46
N VAL A 540 -19.22 -0.02 -6.01
CA VAL A 540 -19.51 1.30 -6.58
C VAL A 540 -20.69 1.92 -5.85
N VAL A 541 -20.52 3.14 -5.34
CA VAL A 541 -21.57 3.92 -4.70
C VAL A 541 -21.86 5.14 -5.55
N SER A 542 -22.95 5.10 -6.32
CA SER A 542 -23.46 6.25 -7.07
C SER A 542 -24.26 7.15 -6.11
N ASN A 543 -23.62 8.24 -5.67
CA ASN A 543 -24.16 9.17 -4.67
C ASN A 543 -24.12 10.63 -5.14
N ALA A 544 -23.34 10.96 -6.17
CA ALA A 544 -23.30 12.32 -6.71
C ALA A 544 -24.71 12.80 -7.08
N GLY A 545 -25.08 13.99 -6.63
CA GLY A 545 -26.44 14.45 -6.87
C GLY A 545 -26.69 15.91 -6.54
N ILE A 546 -27.77 16.40 -7.08
CA ILE A 546 -28.33 17.74 -6.86
C ILE A 546 -29.79 17.64 -6.44
N ALA A 547 -30.37 18.71 -5.92
CA ALA A 547 -31.81 18.85 -5.77
C ALA A 547 -32.26 20.23 -6.31
N SER A 548 -33.45 20.28 -6.86
CA SER A 548 -34.06 21.48 -7.38
C SER A 548 -35.58 21.49 -7.14
N ALA A 549 -36.15 22.66 -6.96
CA ALA A 549 -37.59 22.86 -6.89
C ALA A 549 -38.02 23.98 -7.84
N SER A 550 -39.14 23.75 -8.53
CA SER A 550 -39.85 24.72 -9.35
C SER A 550 -41.26 24.18 -9.60
N PRO A 551 -42.33 25.02 -9.57
CA PRO A 551 -43.61 24.63 -10.12
C PRO A 551 -43.46 24.11 -11.54
N VAL A 552 -44.33 23.18 -11.99
CA VAL A 552 -44.15 22.54 -13.29
C VAL A 552 -44.24 23.55 -14.44
N GLU A 553 -45.12 24.54 -14.33
CA GLU A 553 -45.34 25.62 -15.31
C GLU A 553 -44.10 26.52 -15.43
N ASP A 554 -43.31 26.67 -14.39
CA ASP A 554 -42.08 27.49 -14.34
C ASP A 554 -40.80 26.68 -14.53
N THR A 555 -40.90 25.35 -14.62
CA THR A 555 -39.74 24.48 -14.77
C THR A 555 -39.15 24.60 -16.17
N SER A 556 -38.00 25.28 -16.28
CA SER A 556 -37.32 25.41 -17.57
C SER A 556 -36.78 24.08 -18.06
N LEU A 557 -36.67 23.93 -19.40
CA LEU A 557 -36.05 22.75 -20.00
C LEU A 557 -34.60 22.55 -19.51
N ALA A 558 -33.86 23.64 -19.28
CA ALA A 558 -32.50 23.58 -18.74
C ALA A 558 -32.46 23.00 -17.34
N LEU A 559 -33.41 23.38 -16.45
CA LEU A 559 -33.51 22.82 -15.12
C LEU A 559 -33.90 21.34 -15.14
N TRP A 560 -34.85 20.96 -16.00
CA TRP A 560 -35.22 19.57 -16.24
C TRP A 560 -33.99 18.78 -16.70
N GLN A 561 -33.31 19.23 -17.74
CA GLN A 561 -32.16 18.56 -18.34
C GLN A 561 -31.03 18.38 -17.32
N LYS A 562 -30.71 19.44 -16.55
CA LYS A 562 -29.69 19.36 -15.49
C LYS A 562 -29.97 18.24 -14.46
N ASN A 563 -31.25 18.06 -14.05
CA ASN A 563 -31.60 16.95 -13.16
C ASN A 563 -31.40 15.59 -13.83
N MET A 564 -31.84 15.44 -15.10
CA MET A 564 -31.68 14.21 -15.86
C MET A 564 -30.20 13.89 -16.11
N ASP A 565 -29.38 14.88 -16.45
CA ASP A 565 -27.94 14.67 -16.74
C ASP A 565 -27.19 14.18 -15.51
N VAL A 566 -27.38 14.81 -14.35
CA VAL A 566 -26.66 14.44 -13.13
C VAL A 566 -27.22 13.16 -12.52
N LEU A 567 -28.55 13.04 -12.38
CA LEU A 567 -29.18 12.01 -11.58
C LEU A 567 -29.52 10.75 -12.41
N ALA A 568 -29.95 10.88 -13.66
CA ALA A 568 -30.27 9.72 -14.49
C ALA A 568 -29.08 9.30 -15.35
N THR A 569 -28.56 10.19 -16.21
CA THR A 569 -27.46 9.89 -17.13
C THR A 569 -26.17 9.61 -16.36
N GLY A 570 -25.85 10.41 -15.33
CA GLY A 570 -24.64 10.21 -14.51
C GLY A 570 -24.62 8.85 -13.80
N TYR A 571 -25.75 8.43 -13.22
CA TYR A 571 -25.87 7.09 -12.61
C TYR A 571 -25.73 5.96 -13.65
N PHE A 572 -26.29 6.15 -14.84
CA PHE A 572 -26.12 5.20 -15.94
C PHE A 572 -24.66 5.09 -16.39
N LEU A 573 -23.97 6.22 -16.62
CA LEU A 573 -22.57 6.23 -17.08
C LEU A 573 -21.65 5.55 -16.07
N VAL A 574 -21.77 5.88 -14.78
CA VAL A 574 -21.00 5.28 -13.70
C VAL A 574 -21.29 3.77 -13.60
N ALA A 575 -22.55 3.37 -13.62
CA ALA A 575 -22.93 1.96 -13.55
C ALA A 575 -22.46 1.16 -14.76
N ARG A 576 -22.50 1.73 -15.97
CA ARG A 576 -22.02 1.08 -17.20
C ARG A 576 -20.51 0.78 -17.12
N GLU A 577 -19.70 1.73 -16.67
CA GLU A 577 -18.26 1.49 -16.50
C GLU A 577 -17.97 0.50 -15.37
N ALA A 578 -18.75 0.54 -14.28
CA ALA A 578 -18.69 -0.46 -13.22
C ALA A 578 -18.96 -1.89 -13.75
N PHE A 579 -20.02 -2.06 -14.56
CA PHE A 579 -20.36 -3.35 -15.18
C PHE A 579 -19.24 -3.86 -16.10
N ARG A 580 -18.72 -3.01 -17.01
CA ARG A 580 -17.61 -3.35 -17.89
C ARG A 580 -16.39 -3.86 -17.11
N LEU A 581 -16.05 -3.16 -16.02
CA LEU A 581 -14.91 -3.51 -15.19
C LEU A 581 -15.16 -4.79 -14.37
N MET A 582 -16.30 -4.90 -13.69
CA MET A 582 -16.63 -6.06 -12.85
C MET A 582 -16.78 -7.36 -13.67
N GLN A 583 -17.36 -7.28 -14.87
CA GLN A 583 -17.41 -8.40 -15.80
C GLN A 583 -16.00 -8.84 -16.23
N ARG A 584 -15.12 -7.88 -16.46
CA ARG A 584 -13.72 -8.13 -16.82
C ARG A 584 -12.92 -8.78 -15.70
N GLN A 585 -13.17 -8.39 -14.46
CA GLN A 585 -12.56 -8.96 -13.25
C GLN A 585 -13.07 -10.37 -12.94
N GLN A 586 -14.31 -10.71 -13.31
CA GLN A 586 -14.93 -12.01 -13.05
C GLN A 586 -14.96 -12.41 -11.56
N CYS A 587 -15.03 -11.46 -10.66
CA CYS A 587 -15.09 -11.70 -9.21
C CYS A 587 -16.35 -11.09 -8.55
N GLY A 588 -17.37 -10.80 -9.35
CA GLY A 588 -18.62 -10.18 -8.90
C GLY A 588 -18.40 -8.72 -8.45
N GLY A 589 -19.38 -8.18 -7.73
CA GLY A 589 -19.31 -6.82 -7.20
C GLY A 589 -20.62 -6.37 -6.56
N ALA A 590 -20.60 -5.16 -5.98
CA ALA A 590 -21.77 -4.50 -5.43
C ALA A 590 -21.89 -3.07 -5.97
N ILE A 591 -23.06 -2.72 -6.48
CA ILE A 591 -23.40 -1.36 -6.90
C ILE A 591 -24.52 -0.88 -5.98
N VAL A 592 -24.36 0.27 -5.35
CA VAL A 592 -25.34 0.88 -4.45
C VAL A 592 -25.69 2.27 -4.97
N PHE A 593 -26.96 2.46 -5.30
CA PHE A 593 -27.48 3.77 -5.68
C PHE A 593 -28.02 4.50 -4.44
N VAL A 594 -27.58 5.71 -4.21
CA VAL A 594 -28.15 6.60 -3.20
C VAL A 594 -29.20 7.49 -3.90
N ALA A 595 -30.43 6.99 -3.93
CA ALA A 595 -31.54 7.67 -4.59
C ALA A 595 -32.22 8.70 -3.66
N SER A 596 -33.51 8.59 -3.42
CA SER A 596 -34.28 9.43 -2.52
C SER A 596 -35.66 8.85 -2.30
N LYS A 597 -36.30 9.16 -1.16
CA LYS A 597 -37.72 8.90 -1.01
C LYS A 597 -38.56 9.52 -2.15
N ASN A 598 -38.07 10.61 -2.75
CA ASN A 598 -38.75 11.28 -3.86
C ASN A 598 -38.80 10.46 -5.16
N GLY A 599 -38.01 9.39 -5.23
CA GLY A 599 -38.15 8.40 -6.32
C GLY A 599 -39.36 7.45 -6.14
N LEU A 600 -39.92 7.38 -4.92
CA LEU A 600 -41.10 6.57 -4.58
C LEU A 600 -42.33 7.44 -4.30
N ALA A 601 -42.16 8.52 -3.52
CA ALA A 601 -43.23 9.41 -3.10
C ALA A 601 -42.97 10.82 -3.63
N ALA A 602 -43.87 11.29 -4.51
CA ALA A 602 -43.74 12.61 -5.15
C ALA A 602 -43.78 13.76 -4.13
N SER A 603 -43.14 14.88 -4.52
CA SER A 603 -43.16 16.13 -3.78
C SER A 603 -43.61 17.26 -4.68
N VAL A 604 -44.48 18.13 -4.17
CA VAL A 604 -44.94 19.32 -4.90
C VAL A 604 -43.75 20.22 -5.24
N GLY A 605 -43.76 20.76 -6.46
CA GLY A 605 -42.72 21.63 -6.97
C GLY A 605 -41.34 20.98 -7.15
N ALA A 606 -41.27 19.67 -7.34
CA ALA A 606 -40.03 18.93 -7.51
C ALA A 606 -40.12 17.88 -8.64
N SER A 607 -40.90 18.18 -9.69
CA SER A 607 -41.22 17.22 -10.77
C SER A 607 -39.96 16.67 -11.46
N ALA A 608 -39.01 17.55 -11.84
CA ALA A 608 -37.76 17.15 -12.47
C ALA A 608 -36.91 16.24 -11.57
N TYR A 609 -36.75 16.63 -10.32
CA TYR A 609 -36.01 15.86 -9.33
C TYR A 609 -36.65 14.49 -9.04
N CYS A 610 -37.99 14.47 -8.81
CA CYS A 610 -38.70 13.22 -8.56
C CYS A 610 -38.63 12.25 -9.74
N ALA A 611 -38.78 12.75 -10.98
CA ALA A 611 -38.68 11.93 -12.19
C ALA A 611 -37.27 11.32 -12.34
N ALA A 612 -36.23 12.12 -12.14
CA ALA A 612 -34.85 11.66 -12.21
C ALA A 612 -34.55 10.59 -11.11
N LYS A 613 -34.98 10.82 -9.86
CA LYS A 613 -34.82 9.87 -8.76
C LYS A 613 -35.62 8.57 -8.95
N ALA A 614 -36.79 8.63 -9.58
CA ALA A 614 -37.55 7.44 -9.98
C ALA A 614 -36.82 6.62 -11.03
N SER A 615 -36.16 7.29 -12.01
CA SER A 615 -35.36 6.62 -13.03
C SER A 615 -34.17 5.87 -12.43
N GLU A 616 -33.47 6.43 -11.39
CA GLU A 616 -32.40 5.76 -10.68
C GLU A 616 -32.85 4.43 -10.06
N ILE A 617 -34.00 4.45 -9.37
CA ILE A 617 -34.57 3.27 -8.70
C ILE A 617 -34.92 2.17 -9.72
N HIS A 618 -35.53 2.56 -10.85
CA HIS A 618 -35.90 1.58 -11.88
C HIS A 618 -34.68 1.06 -12.64
N LEU A 619 -33.70 1.92 -12.93
CA LEU A 619 -32.41 1.52 -13.52
C LEU A 619 -31.72 0.48 -12.63
N ALA A 620 -31.67 0.69 -11.30
CA ALA A 620 -31.07 -0.27 -10.39
C ALA A 620 -31.70 -1.67 -10.49
N ARG A 621 -33.03 -1.75 -10.68
CA ARG A 621 -33.73 -3.03 -10.88
C ARG A 621 -33.37 -3.71 -12.20
N CYS A 622 -33.27 -2.94 -13.30
CA CYS A 622 -32.79 -3.47 -14.58
C CYS A 622 -31.38 -4.03 -14.46
N LEU A 623 -30.48 -3.24 -13.85
CA LEU A 623 -29.10 -3.63 -13.65
C LEU A 623 -28.93 -4.83 -12.70
N ALA A 624 -29.84 -5.01 -11.73
CA ALA A 624 -29.85 -6.19 -10.87
C ALA A 624 -30.11 -7.49 -11.67
N LEU A 625 -31.01 -7.43 -12.68
CA LEU A 625 -31.28 -8.55 -13.57
C LEU A 625 -30.08 -8.87 -14.48
N GLU A 626 -29.47 -7.82 -15.06
CA GLU A 626 -28.31 -7.96 -15.95
C GLU A 626 -27.04 -8.38 -15.22
N GLY A 627 -26.89 -7.93 -13.97
CA GLY A 627 -25.70 -8.21 -13.15
C GLY A 627 -25.66 -9.60 -12.52
N ALA A 628 -26.82 -10.20 -12.26
CA ALA A 628 -26.94 -11.47 -11.56
C ALA A 628 -26.12 -12.61 -12.16
N PRO A 629 -26.07 -12.82 -13.49
CA PRO A 629 -25.23 -13.86 -14.11
C PRO A 629 -23.73 -13.67 -13.87
N HIS A 630 -23.31 -12.46 -13.54
CA HIS A 630 -21.92 -12.09 -13.30
C HIS A 630 -21.57 -11.94 -11.81
N GLY A 631 -22.52 -12.27 -10.91
CA GLY A 631 -22.36 -12.07 -9.48
C GLY A 631 -22.33 -10.60 -9.05
N ILE A 632 -22.84 -9.69 -9.88
CA ILE A 632 -22.94 -8.26 -9.60
C ILE A 632 -24.31 -7.99 -8.95
N ARG A 633 -24.29 -7.47 -7.72
CA ARG A 633 -25.49 -7.08 -6.98
C ARG A 633 -25.74 -5.58 -7.15
N VAL A 634 -26.98 -5.19 -7.39
CA VAL A 634 -27.36 -3.78 -7.52
C VAL A 634 -28.53 -3.50 -6.60
N ASN A 635 -28.37 -2.56 -5.67
CA ASN A 635 -29.39 -2.20 -4.69
C ASN A 635 -29.47 -0.68 -4.51
N THR A 636 -30.53 -0.22 -3.91
CA THR A 636 -30.81 1.22 -3.70
C THR A 636 -31.00 1.53 -2.22
N VAL A 637 -30.36 2.60 -1.75
CA VAL A 637 -30.65 3.23 -0.46
C VAL A 637 -31.42 4.52 -0.73
N ASN A 638 -32.56 4.71 -0.06
CA ASN A 638 -33.40 5.89 -0.16
C ASN A 638 -33.36 6.73 1.11
N PRO A 639 -32.61 7.82 1.13
CA PRO A 639 -32.67 8.81 2.18
C PRO A 639 -33.94 9.66 2.16
N ASP A 640 -34.38 10.16 3.31
CA ASP A 640 -35.25 11.34 3.40
C ASP A 640 -34.63 12.34 4.37
N ALA A 641 -34.63 13.63 4.00
CA ALA A 641 -34.32 14.77 4.85
C ALA A 641 -32.98 14.71 5.63
N VAL A 642 -31.92 14.32 4.96
CA VAL A 642 -30.55 14.41 5.53
C VAL A 642 -30.09 15.86 5.43
N LEU A 643 -30.43 16.69 6.44
CA LEU A 643 -30.16 18.12 6.41
C LEU A 643 -28.71 18.44 6.83
N ARG A 644 -28.22 17.80 7.88
CA ARG A 644 -26.90 18.08 8.44
C ARG A 644 -25.78 17.58 7.52
N GLY A 645 -24.77 18.41 7.32
CA GLY A 645 -23.59 18.06 6.51
C GLY A 645 -23.84 17.92 5.00
N SER A 646 -25.06 18.15 4.52
CA SER A 646 -25.42 18.03 3.10
C SER A 646 -25.35 19.36 2.38
N LYS A 647 -24.54 19.45 1.29
CA LYS A 647 -24.47 20.64 0.42
C LYS A 647 -25.82 20.96 -0.26
N ILE A 648 -26.66 19.96 -0.49
CA ILE A 648 -28.00 20.12 -1.06
C ILE A 648 -28.87 21.06 -0.18
N TRP A 649 -28.71 20.96 1.14
CA TRP A 649 -29.46 21.76 2.11
C TRP A 649 -28.75 23.07 2.52
N ALA A 650 -27.67 23.46 1.86
CA ALA A 650 -26.95 24.69 2.12
C ALA A 650 -27.31 25.87 1.18
N GLY A 651 -28.28 25.69 0.28
CA GLY A 651 -28.65 26.65 -0.74
C GLY A 651 -30.16 26.83 -0.95
N GLU A 652 -30.54 27.26 -2.15
CA GLU A 652 -31.93 27.57 -2.56
C GLU A 652 -32.94 26.46 -2.25
N TRP A 653 -32.55 25.19 -2.34
CA TRP A 653 -33.39 24.07 -1.99
C TRP A 653 -33.93 24.17 -0.56
N ARG A 654 -33.10 24.53 0.42
CA ARG A 654 -33.51 24.70 1.83
C ARG A 654 -34.53 25.83 1.96
N GLN A 655 -34.28 26.97 1.34
CA GLN A 655 -35.18 28.14 1.34
C GLN A 655 -36.53 27.78 0.72
N GLN A 656 -36.54 27.16 -0.44
CA GLN A 656 -37.76 26.75 -1.13
C GLN A 656 -38.55 25.74 -0.31
N ARG A 657 -37.89 24.82 0.38
CA ARG A 657 -38.55 23.83 1.25
C ARG A 657 -39.10 24.49 2.53
N ALA A 658 -38.40 25.42 3.12
CA ALA A 658 -38.90 26.20 4.26
C ALA A 658 -40.16 26.99 3.89
N ALA A 659 -40.12 27.70 2.76
CA ALA A 659 -41.28 28.43 2.22
C ALA A 659 -42.45 27.48 1.91
N SER A 660 -42.23 26.33 1.28
CA SER A 660 -43.29 25.35 1.00
C SER A 660 -43.94 24.76 2.24
N ASN A 661 -43.21 24.65 3.35
CA ASN A 661 -43.70 24.18 4.62
C ASN A 661 -44.19 25.34 5.54
N LYS A 662 -44.09 26.60 5.10
CA LYS A 662 -44.48 27.81 5.82
C LYS A 662 -43.76 27.95 7.16
N VAL A 663 -42.48 27.65 7.21
CA VAL A 663 -41.61 27.74 8.40
C VAL A 663 -40.30 28.43 8.05
N SER A 664 -39.52 28.83 9.04
CA SER A 664 -38.18 29.31 8.87
C SER A 664 -37.21 28.17 8.45
N GLU A 665 -36.05 28.51 7.92
CA GLU A 665 -35.00 27.52 7.57
C GLU A 665 -34.53 26.74 8.81
N ASP A 666 -34.51 27.36 9.97
CA ASP A 666 -34.06 26.73 11.22
C ASP A 666 -35.10 25.73 11.80
N GLU A 667 -36.38 25.97 11.55
CA GLU A 667 -37.47 25.06 11.95
C GLU A 667 -37.63 23.87 11.02
N LEU A 668 -37.03 23.93 9.83
CA LEU A 668 -37.25 22.92 8.81
C LEU A 668 -36.81 21.50 9.24
N GLU A 669 -35.71 21.35 9.97
CA GLU A 669 -35.27 20.05 10.47
C GLU A 669 -36.28 19.45 11.42
N GLU A 670 -36.87 20.26 12.33
CA GLU A 670 -37.90 19.82 13.23
C GLU A 670 -39.19 19.38 12.51
N VAL A 671 -39.60 20.12 11.46
CA VAL A 671 -40.75 19.73 10.61
C VAL A 671 -40.53 18.35 9.98
N TYR A 672 -39.35 18.11 9.45
CA TYR A 672 -39.03 16.79 8.86
C TYR A 672 -38.95 15.70 9.90
N ARG A 673 -38.36 15.98 11.08
CA ARG A 673 -38.28 15.08 12.20
C ARG A 673 -39.69 14.67 12.68
N GLN A 674 -40.60 15.65 12.84
CA GLN A 674 -41.97 15.38 13.28
C GLN A 674 -42.82 14.66 12.23
N ARG A 675 -42.48 14.73 10.96
CA ARG A 675 -43.13 14.00 9.89
C ARG A 675 -42.80 12.50 9.92
N SER A 676 -41.58 12.12 10.34
CA SER A 676 -41.18 10.71 10.42
C SER A 676 -41.89 9.97 11.54
N LEU A 677 -42.05 8.65 11.42
CA LEU A 677 -42.71 7.83 12.44
C LEU A 677 -41.90 7.73 13.72
N LEU A 678 -40.57 7.60 13.62
CA LEU A 678 -39.65 7.48 14.76
C LEU A 678 -39.34 8.81 15.44
N LYS A 679 -39.70 9.95 14.84
CA LYS A 679 -39.40 11.30 15.32
C LYS A 679 -37.91 11.56 15.51
N LEU A 680 -37.09 10.98 14.60
CA LEU A 680 -35.65 11.11 14.59
C LEU A 680 -35.20 11.90 13.36
N SER A 681 -34.12 12.67 13.49
CA SER A 681 -33.38 13.24 12.35
C SER A 681 -32.51 12.14 11.73
N VAL A 682 -32.43 12.12 10.39
CA VAL A 682 -31.56 11.20 9.65
C VAL A 682 -30.24 11.91 9.34
N LEU A 683 -29.13 11.25 9.66
CA LEU A 683 -27.78 11.77 9.49
C LEU A 683 -27.07 11.08 8.31
N PRO A 684 -26.01 11.69 7.75
CA PRO A 684 -25.18 11.04 6.72
C PRO A 684 -24.66 9.67 7.12
N GLU A 685 -24.32 9.48 8.41
CA GLU A 685 -23.83 8.24 8.99
C GLU A 685 -24.89 7.13 8.94
N ASP A 686 -26.16 7.45 9.13
CA ASP A 686 -27.27 6.47 9.03
C ASP A 686 -27.40 5.93 7.61
N ILE A 687 -27.21 6.81 6.61
CA ILE A 687 -27.21 6.41 5.21
C ILE A 687 -25.99 5.55 4.89
N ALA A 688 -24.83 5.90 5.44
CA ALA A 688 -23.59 5.15 5.27
C ALA A 688 -23.71 3.70 5.78
N GLU A 689 -24.44 3.45 6.89
CA GLU A 689 -24.74 2.10 7.37
C GLU A 689 -25.62 1.30 6.38
N GLY A 690 -26.63 1.94 5.79
CA GLY A 690 -27.45 1.31 4.74
C GLY A 690 -26.63 0.96 3.49
N VAL A 691 -25.73 1.85 3.08
CA VAL A 691 -24.81 1.61 1.97
C VAL A 691 -23.84 0.47 2.31
N TYR A 692 -23.25 0.49 3.51
CA TYR A 692 -22.36 -0.57 3.99
C TYR A 692 -23.04 -1.93 3.99
N PHE A 693 -24.28 -2.04 4.44
CA PHE A 693 -25.04 -3.29 4.38
C PHE A 693 -25.10 -3.86 2.97
N PHE A 694 -25.48 -3.03 1.97
CA PHE A 694 -25.53 -3.50 0.58
C PHE A 694 -24.15 -3.69 -0.08
N ALA A 695 -23.13 -2.98 0.36
CA ALA A 695 -21.77 -3.09 -0.14
C ALA A 695 -21.06 -4.36 0.38
N SER A 696 -21.43 -4.84 1.57
CA SER A 696 -20.78 -5.96 2.27
C SER A 696 -21.44 -7.32 1.98
N ASP A 697 -20.81 -8.40 2.49
CA ASP A 697 -21.34 -9.76 2.40
C ASP A 697 -22.55 -10.00 3.31
N LEU A 698 -22.89 -9.06 4.21
CA LEU A 698 -24.13 -9.09 4.98
C LEU A 698 -25.36 -9.16 4.08
N SER A 699 -25.28 -8.57 2.89
CA SER A 699 -26.33 -8.59 1.88
C SER A 699 -26.02 -9.51 0.68
N ALA A 700 -25.18 -10.55 0.84
CA ALA A 700 -24.76 -11.44 -0.24
C ALA A 700 -25.93 -12.09 -1.02
N LYS A 701 -27.12 -12.17 -0.43
CA LYS A 701 -28.34 -12.73 -1.03
C LYS A 701 -29.34 -11.64 -1.48
N SER A 702 -28.93 -10.37 -1.55
CA SER A 702 -29.80 -9.23 -1.86
C SER A 702 -29.35 -8.52 -3.14
N THR A 703 -30.27 -8.45 -4.13
CA THR A 703 -30.11 -7.63 -5.33
C THR A 703 -31.49 -7.12 -5.78
N GLY A 704 -31.58 -5.95 -6.40
CA GLY A 704 -32.81 -5.30 -6.84
C GLY A 704 -33.66 -4.71 -5.70
N ASN A 705 -33.10 -4.65 -4.47
CA ASN A 705 -33.83 -4.20 -3.29
C ASN A 705 -33.68 -2.69 -3.06
N ILE A 706 -34.64 -2.15 -2.32
CA ILE A 706 -34.69 -0.78 -1.84
C ILE A 706 -34.66 -0.80 -0.32
N LEU A 707 -33.76 -0.03 0.28
CA LEU A 707 -33.70 0.21 1.71
C LEU A 707 -34.01 1.68 1.98
N ASN A 708 -35.16 1.97 2.62
CA ASN A 708 -35.46 3.30 3.07
C ASN A 708 -34.74 3.57 4.41
N VAL A 709 -33.95 4.63 4.45
CA VAL A 709 -33.28 5.14 5.67
C VAL A 709 -33.83 6.56 5.89
N ASP A 710 -35.01 6.66 6.48
CA ASP A 710 -35.85 7.86 6.50
C ASP A 710 -36.57 8.08 7.84
N ALA A 711 -36.19 7.37 8.88
CA ALA A 711 -36.84 7.33 10.19
C ALA A 711 -38.35 6.97 10.10
N GLY A 712 -38.77 6.27 9.04
CA GLY A 712 -40.15 5.86 8.82
C GLY A 712 -41.00 6.93 8.13
N ASN A 713 -40.82 7.15 6.84
CA ASN A 713 -41.71 7.96 6.01
C ASN A 713 -42.78 7.05 5.39
N ALA A 714 -44.01 7.06 5.94
CA ALA A 714 -45.07 6.17 5.50
C ALA A 714 -45.47 6.34 4.03
N GLN A 715 -45.22 7.50 3.40
CA GLN A 715 -45.50 7.75 1.99
C GLN A 715 -44.51 6.99 1.07
N ALA A 716 -43.36 6.65 1.58
CA ALA A 716 -42.29 5.97 0.81
C ALA A 716 -42.27 4.44 1.03
N PHE A 717 -43.24 3.88 1.76
CA PHE A 717 -43.32 2.42 1.92
C PHE A 717 -43.48 1.73 0.57
N THR A 718 -42.57 0.83 0.25
CA THR A 718 -42.67 -0.01 -0.96
C THR A 718 -43.72 -1.10 -0.72
N ARG A 719 -44.57 -1.31 -1.68
CA ARG A 719 -45.58 -2.38 -1.67
C ARG A 719 -45.20 -3.47 -2.68
#